data_87217e3a1b0341c1926db31db397f973
#
_entry.id   87217e3a1b0341c1926db31db397f973
#
_cell.length_a   1.000
_cell.length_b   1.000
_cell.length_c   1.000
_cell.angle_alpha   90.00
_cell.angle_beta   90.00
_cell.angle_gamma   90.00
#
_symmetry.space_group_name_H-M   'P 1'
#
loop_
_entity.id
_entity.type
_entity.pdbx_description
1 polymer ?
#
loop_
_entity_poly.entity_id
_entity_poly.type
_entity_poly.pdbx_seq_one_letter_code
_entity_poly.pdbx_strand_id
1 'polypeptide(L)'
;MGKLLTKVLANRMQFDAAAYSLLHDGQCGGVRKHATIDAGIVLLDFINTSRERGWHTSVCAIDVAQFFPSLNHAAVTRVLAKLGFAKTLTNLMASYFIDRQTVYRWDSATSDPFDFSFGTPQGDCLSPIISALFLSVAIKHVFPPSLTPKSTRCLFFVNDGALYTASPSLATNVRVLSAHLLSLLIALANIGLAIELSKTELIHFFAFQLSASSQSLARTHQPSLTFRWNDEDFVIKPSNVWRYLGFFFTPTLDWTYHVHYYTNKGFSSVRACSMLGNSIRGIGPKQRALGYQACILPVLTYGSALWHAPQGVGVIKHVKHMERVHSFAMGWITGTFRTTPIGARGVIAGIPPLCIILDLRFCGYQVRLTTLDDRHICRTTWSHRWINPRIRDVRPRTRPRHLPSDNPLERLATDAVREQFFPFHASSRPGDRLLDLFPHRISIDAYSPKKGSTLFKAWLSDLAKSITLLHSSTRTIIYSDGAYWNKTARGAYSFTVFRDNRWQDFFGWCPAGSSFDAEIVAIEEAVQWACIQNINDPIFFINNKAALSSFLDTRVRPSQMATIRISEILKDRLINSRSSFSFRYCPSHSGIDGNDHADRLTKRGTALAPVTPPRLLLSDFINDYTKRMTIHWRVLFTSRSFKGQQWLPIRRQKKVFKPAVRNKASTNFFFELSGNDIVLLSRMARAITNHAPTGDYRRRFLPDLEQHCPACPQHAQTRTHVLFHCSRYSPLHTSLTNWCHDRNNSKLWKTFFQRNTTAFTFGDLPDDVH
;
A
#
# COMPACT_ATOMS: atom_id res chain seq x y z
N MET A 1 -22.42 -19.86 -6.45
CA MET A 1 -21.93 -20.90 -5.51
C MET A 1 -20.53 -21.41 -5.86
N GLY A 2 -20.27 -21.88 -7.10
CA GLY A 2 -18.96 -22.45 -7.49
C GLY A 2 -17.75 -21.57 -7.19
N LYS A 3 -17.75 -20.28 -7.54
CA LYS A 3 -16.65 -19.33 -7.20
C LYS A 3 -16.43 -19.15 -5.69
N LEU A 4 -17.44 -19.31 -4.85
CA LEU A 4 -17.28 -19.25 -3.39
C LEU A 4 -16.56 -20.49 -2.89
N LEU A 5 -16.97 -21.68 -3.35
CA LEU A 5 -16.33 -22.94 -3.02
C LEU A 5 -14.86 -22.95 -3.44
N THR A 6 -14.57 -22.59 -4.72
CA THR A 6 -13.18 -22.56 -5.21
C THR A 6 -12.33 -21.58 -4.44
N LYS A 7 -12.87 -20.44 -3.94
CA LYS A 7 -12.15 -19.50 -3.09
C LYS A 7 -11.84 -20.08 -1.70
N VAL A 8 -12.76 -20.82 -1.10
CA VAL A 8 -12.53 -21.49 0.20
C VAL A 8 -11.43 -22.52 0.06
N LEU A 9 -11.51 -23.37 -0.98
CA LEU A 9 -10.49 -24.39 -1.26
C LEU A 9 -9.13 -23.76 -1.53
N ALA A 10 -9.06 -22.72 -2.38
CA ALA A 10 -7.82 -22.01 -2.67
C ALA A 10 -7.17 -21.43 -1.40
N ASN A 11 -7.95 -20.85 -0.50
CA ASN A 11 -7.43 -20.32 0.76
C ASN A 11 -6.86 -21.43 1.67
N ARG A 12 -7.50 -22.61 1.73
CA ARG A 12 -6.98 -23.76 2.49
C ARG A 12 -5.71 -24.29 1.87
N MET A 13 -5.71 -24.53 0.55
CA MET A 13 -4.53 -25.02 -0.17
C MET A 13 -3.34 -24.05 -0.06
N GLN A 14 -3.57 -22.74 -0.16
CA GLN A 14 -2.51 -21.75 0.04
C GLN A 14 -1.95 -21.75 1.45
N PHE A 15 -2.81 -21.95 2.46
CA PHE A 15 -2.37 -22.08 3.84
C PHE A 15 -1.48 -23.32 3.99
N ASP A 16 -1.98 -24.49 3.58
CA ASP A 16 -1.26 -25.75 3.71
C ASP A 16 0.06 -25.73 2.88
N ALA A 17 0.03 -25.17 1.67
CA ALA A 17 1.21 -25.04 0.82
C ALA A 17 2.33 -24.24 1.49
N ALA A 18 1.98 -23.16 2.19
CA ALA A 18 2.95 -22.34 2.90
C ALA A 18 3.35 -22.93 4.26
N ALA A 19 2.38 -23.45 5.03
CA ALA A 19 2.64 -24.01 6.35
C ALA A 19 3.58 -25.24 6.30
N TYR A 20 3.45 -26.04 5.25
CA TYR A 20 4.23 -27.27 5.07
C TYR A 20 5.34 -27.15 4.00
N SER A 21 5.65 -25.90 3.53
CA SER A 21 6.69 -25.64 2.53
C SER A 21 6.55 -26.50 1.26
N LEU A 22 5.31 -26.66 0.77
CA LEU A 22 5.02 -27.50 -0.39
C LEU A 22 5.45 -26.85 -1.70
N LEU A 23 5.54 -25.52 -1.74
CA LEU A 23 6.07 -24.76 -2.88
C LEU A 23 7.60 -24.74 -2.86
N HIS A 24 8.20 -24.53 -4.02
CA HIS A 24 9.63 -24.20 -4.09
C HIS A 24 9.83 -22.74 -3.62
N ASP A 25 10.93 -22.47 -2.90
CA ASP A 25 11.23 -21.14 -2.35
C ASP A 25 11.29 -20.03 -3.41
N GLY A 26 11.69 -20.37 -4.63
CA GLY A 26 11.71 -19.47 -5.78
C GLY A 26 10.33 -19.20 -6.41
N GLN A 27 9.24 -19.90 -6.01
CA GLN A 27 7.91 -19.67 -6.55
C GLN A 27 7.21 -18.54 -5.76
N CYS A 28 7.15 -17.36 -6.38
CA CYS A 28 6.54 -16.16 -5.79
C CYS A 28 5.12 -15.91 -6.28
N GLY A 29 4.77 -16.39 -7.48
CA GLY A 29 3.47 -16.12 -8.10
C GLY A 29 2.33 -16.93 -7.49
N GLY A 30 1.17 -16.28 -7.31
CA GLY A 30 0.00 -16.95 -6.73
C GLY A 30 0.09 -17.22 -5.22
N VAL A 31 1.15 -16.83 -4.55
CA VAL A 31 1.41 -17.06 -3.14
C VAL A 31 0.98 -15.83 -2.31
N ARG A 32 0.28 -16.08 -1.20
CA ARG A 32 -0.17 -15.00 -0.32
C ARG A 32 1.02 -14.20 0.22
N LYS A 33 0.88 -12.85 0.23
CA LYS A 33 1.89 -11.91 0.69
C LYS A 33 3.13 -11.77 -0.22
N HIS A 34 3.20 -12.48 -1.32
CA HIS A 34 4.19 -12.25 -2.36
C HIS A 34 3.67 -11.26 -3.40
N ALA A 35 4.57 -10.48 -3.97
CA ALA A 35 4.27 -9.48 -5.02
C ALA A 35 5.39 -9.48 -6.07
N THR A 36 5.09 -8.97 -7.26
CA THR A 36 6.10 -8.86 -8.35
C THR A 36 7.35 -8.11 -7.90
N ILE A 37 7.17 -7.08 -7.05
CA ILE A 37 8.29 -6.30 -6.51
C ILE A 37 9.25 -7.15 -5.66
N ASP A 38 8.76 -8.19 -5.00
CA ASP A 38 9.59 -9.08 -4.17
C ASP A 38 10.56 -9.87 -5.05
N ALA A 39 10.09 -10.43 -6.17
CA ALA A 39 10.94 -11.10 -7.14
C ALA A 39 12.01 -10.15 -7.73
N GLY A 40 11.59 -8.91 -8.07
CA GLY A 40 12.53 -7.89 -8.55
C GLY A 40 13.62 -7.55 -7.52
N ILE A 41 13.28 -7.46 -6.25
CA ILE A 41 14.23 -7.14 -5.18
C ILE A 41 15.17 -8.32 -4.90
N VAL A 42 14.66 -9.55 -4.84
CA VAL A 42 15.49 -10.74 -4.64
C VAL A 42 16.54 -10.84 -5.75
N LEU A 43 16.14 -10.62 -7.00
CA LEU A 43 17.06 -10.62 -8.13
C LEU A 43 18.08 -9.49 -8.04
N LEU A 44 17.64 -8.27 -7.71
CA LEU A 44 18.51 -7.11 -7.57
C LEU A 44 19.54 -7.29 -6.45
N ASP A 45 19.12 -7.84 -5.31
CA ASP A 45 20.00 -8.16 -4.18
C ASP A 45 21.05 -9.20 -4.58
N PHE A 46 20.65 -10.24 -5.29
CA PHE A 46 21.58 -11.26 -5.79
C PHE A 46 22.64 -10.66 -6.75
N ILE A 47 22.20 -9.82 -7.70
CA ILE A 47 23.10 -9.15 -8.66
C ILE A 47 24.08 -8.25 -7.90
N ASN A 48 23.62 -7.42 -6.98
CA ASN A 48 24.47 -6.49 -6.24
C ASN A 48 25.46 -7.22 -5.31
N THR A 49 24.99 -8.27 -4.62
CA THR A 49 25.86 -9.11 -3.78
C THR A 49 26.94 -9.81 -4.59
N SER A 50 26.61 -10.27 -5.80
CA SER A 50 27.59 -10.88 -6.71
C SER A 50 28.61 -9.85 -7.21
N ARG A 51 28.15 -8.65 -7.58
CA ARG A 51 29.03 -7.54 -8.00
C ARG A 51 30.02 -7.12 -6.92
N GLU A 52 29.60 -7.09 -5.65
CA GLU A 52 30.48 -6.81 -4.52
C GLU A 52 31.60 -7.83 -4.35
N ARG A 53 31.36 -9.08 -4.77
CA ARG A 53 32.36 -10.16 -4.80
C ARG A 53 33.25 -10.12 -6.05
N GLY A 54 33.03 -9.18 -6.96
CA GLY A 54 33.71 -9.14 -8.26
C GLY A 54 33.19 -10.17 -9.26
N TRP A 55 31.99 -10.70 -9.05
CA TRP A 55 31.37 -11.71 -9.92
C TRP A 55 30.38 -11.10 -10.90
N HIS A 56 30.32 -11.72 -12.09
CA HIS A 56 29.29 -11.45 -13.08
C HIS A 56 28.03 -12.27 -12.76
N THR A 57 26.88 -11.72 -13.03
CA THR A 57 25.61 -12.46 -12.95
C THR A 57 25.03 -12.62 -14.35
N SER A 58 24.57 -13.82 -14.68
CA SER A 58 23.82 -14.09 -15.89
C SER A 58 22.42 -14.59 -15.55
N VAL A 59 21.41 -14.13 -16.28
CA VAL A 59 20.01 -14.48 -16.10
C VAL A 59 19.47 -15.01 -17.42
N CYS A 60 18.84 -16.18 -17.39
CA CYS A 60 18.04 -16.74 -18.47
C CYS A 60 16.57 -16.64 -18.08
N ALA A 61 15.82 -15.80 -18.77
CA ALA A 61 14.39 -15.66 -18.61
C ALA A 61 13.65 -16.70 -19.45
N ILE A 62 12.61 -17.27 -18.90
CA ILE A 62 11.81 -18.32 -19.55
C ILE A 62 10.31 -18.05 -19.34
N ASP A 63 9.49 -18.48 -20.28
CA ASP A 63 8.03 -18.45 -20.20
C ASP A 63 7.48 -19.87 -20.42
N VAL A 64 6.69 -20.39 -19.49
CA VAL A 64 6.03 -21.69 -19.66
C VAL A 64 4.85 -21.51 -20.60
N ALA A 65 4.91 -22.19 -21.77
CA ALA A 65 3.95 -22.07 -22.82
C ALA A 65 2.55 -22.52 -22.37
N GLN A 66 1.54 -21.69 -22.67
CA GLN A 66 0.12 -21.99 -22.41
C GLN A 66 -0.14 -22.60 -21.01
N PHE A 67 0.54 -22.09 -19.98
CA PHE A 67 0.65 -22.74 -18.67
C PHE A 67 -0.70 -23.21 -18.10
N PHE A 68 -1.68 -22.30 -17.96
CA PHE A 68 -3.00 -22.66 -17.42
C PHE A 68 -3.79 -23.63 -18.31
N PRO A 69 -3.85 -23.47 -19.63
CA PRO A 69 -4.52 -24.42 -20.51
C PRO A 69 -3.86 -25.79 -20.60
N SER A 70 -2.56 -25.92 -20.32
CA SER A 70 -1.81 -27.18 -20.53
C SER A 70 -1.79 -28.11 -19.33
N LEU A 71 -2.37 -27.73 -18.19
CA LEU A 71 -2.35 -28.54 -16.99
C LEU A 71 -3.18 -29.82 -17.13
N ASN A 72 -2.54 -30.98 -17.10
CA ASN A 72 -3.21 -32.26 -17.15
C ASN A 72 -3.93 -32.55 -15.82
N HIS A 73 -5.23 -32.76 -15.83
CA HIS A 73 -6.09 -32.95 -14.68
C HIS A 73 -5.67 -34.16 -13.81
N ALA A 74 -5.38 -35.31 -14.44
CA ALA A 74 -4.97 -36.50 -13.74
C ALA A 74 -3.57 -36.32 -13.12
N ALA A 75 -2.66 -35.62 -13.80
CA ALA A 75 -1.35 -35.31 -13.24
C ALA A 75 -1.43 -34.33 -12.07
N VAL A 76 -2.26 -33.30 -12.14
CA VAL A 76 -2.53 -32.38 -11.02
C VAL A 76 -3.03 -33.15 -9.81
N THR A 77 -4.04 -34.00 -9.96
CA THR A 77 -4.63 -34.79 -8.87
C THR A 77 -3.58 -35.69 -8.21
N ARG A 78 -2.74 -36.37 -9.02
CA ARG A 78 -1.63 -37.19 -8.52
C ARG A 78 -0.59 -36.39 -7.76
N VAL A 79 -0.25 -35.20 -8.26
CA VAL A 79 0.70 -34.29 -7.57
C VAL A 79 0.15 -33.86 -6.22
N LEU A 80 -1.14 -33.47 -6.13
CA LEU A 80 -1.75 -33.09 -4.85
C LEU A 80 -1.73 -34.25 -3.85
N ALA A 81 -2.03 -35.48 -4.30
CA ALA A 81 -1.94 -36.65 -3.44
C ALA A 81 -0.50 -36.91 -2.94
N LYS A 82 0.51 -36.82 -3.83
CA LYS A 82 1.93 -36.95 -3.47
C LYS A 82 2.41 -35.87 -2.50
N LEU A 83 1.88 -34.66 -2.59
CA LEU A 83 2.17 -33.57 -1.66
C LEU A 83 1.52 -33.72 -0.29
N GLY A 84 0.72 -34.78 -0.07
CA GLY A 84 0.12 -35.11 1.22
C GLY A 84 -1.20 -34.36 1.51
N PHE A 85 -1.85 -33.79 0.51
CA PHE A 85 -3.19 -33.25 0.70
C PHE A 85 -4.19 -34.35 1.07
N ALA A 86 -5.15 -34.03 1.95
CA ALA A 86 -6.15 -34.99 2.41
C ALA A 86 -6.91 -35.63 1.25
N LYS A 87 -7.22 -36.94 1.37
CA LYS A 87 -7.94 -37.72 0.35
C LYS A 87 -9.28 -37.08 -0.05
N THR A 88 -9.99 -36.48 0.90
CA THR A 88 -11.22 -35.72 0.62
C THR A 88 -11.00 -34.54 -0.29
N LEU A 89 -9.90 -33.79 -0.12
CA LEU A 89 -9.54 -32.67 -0.99
C LEU A 89 -9.13 -33.14 -2.39
N THR A 90 -8.30 -34.18 -2.47
CA THR A 90 -7.85 -34.74 -3.76
C THR A 90 -9.03 -35.35 -4.55
N ASN A 91 -9.97 -36.04 -3.89
CA ASN A 91 -11.17 -36.53 -4.52
C ASN A 91 -12.10 -35.40 -4.99
N LEU A 92 -12.24 -34.35 -4.18
CA LEU A 92 -13.01 -33.17 -4.58
C LEU A 92 -12.37 -32.48 -5.79
N MET A 93 -11.04 -32.41 -5.85
CA MET A 93 -10.32 -31.87 -7.03
C MET A 93 -10.47 -32.74 -8.26
N ALA A 94 -10.45 -34.08 -8.11
CA ALA A 94 -10.73 -34.97 -9.20
C ALA A 94 -12.16 -34.75 -9.74
N SER A 95 -13.16 -34.69 -8.85
CA SER A 95 -14.55 -34.38 -9.23
C SER A 95 -14.69 -33.00 -9.86
N TYR A 96 -13.91 -32.02 -9.40
CA TYR A 96 -13.92 -30.66 -10.00
C TYR A 96 -13.45 -30.65 -11.45
N PHE A 97 -12.63 -31.60 -11.87
CA PHE A 97 -12.10 -31.70 -13.24
C PHE A 97 -12.88 -32.64 -14.14
N ILE A 98 -13.77 -33.48 -13.60
CA ILE A 98 -14.59 -34.41 -14.39
C ILE A 98 -15.70 -33.65 -15.13
N ASP A 99 -16.02 -34.10 -16.35
CA ASP A 99 -17.13 -33.63 -17.17
C ASP A 99 -17.17 -32.10 -17.36
N ARG A 100 -16.02 -31.49 -17.46
CA ARG A 100 -15.95 -30.06 -17.72
C ARG A 100 -16.19 -29.77 -19.18
N GLN A 101 -17.18 -28.95 -19.44
CA GLN A 101 -17.50 -28.46 -20.77
C GLN A 101 -17.30 -26.96 -20.86
N THR A 102 -16.98 -26.46 -22.02
CA THR A 102 -16.89 -25.03 -22.33
C THR A 102 -17.71 -24.70 -23.59
N VAL A 103 -18.14 -23.46 -23.66
CA VAL A 103 -18.82 -22.90 -24.83
C VAL A 103 -18.16 -21.59 -25.20
N TYR A 104 -18.03 -21.30 -26.46
CA TYR A 104 -17.64 -19.99 -26.96
C TYR A 104 -18.89 -19.13 -27.14
N ARG A 105 -18.82 -17.90 -26.65
CA ARG A 105 -19.86 -16.89 -26.92
C ARG A 105 -19.23 -15.75 -27.70
N TRP A 106 -19.89 -15.48 -28.87
CA TRP A 106 -19.49 -14.38 -29.74
C TRP A 106 -20.77 -13.62 -30.14
N ASP A 107 -20.88 -12.39 -29.68
CA ASP A 107 -22.09 -11.56 -29.84
C ASP A 107 -23.36 -12.30 -29.40
N SER A 108 -24.24 -12.64 -30.35
CA SER A 108 -25.46 -13.39 -30.10
C SER A 108 -25.31 -14.89 -30.31
N ALA A 109 -24.19 -15.38 -30.83
CA ALA A 109 -23.95 -16.79 -31.10
C ALA A 109 -23.30 -17.49 -29.91
N THR A 110 -23.67 -18.75 -29.68
CA THR A 110 -23.04 -19.62 -28.69
C THR A 110 -22.72 -20.94 -29.37
N SER A 111 -21.50 -21.44 -29.23
CA SER A 111 -21.11 -22.76 -29.76
C SER A 111 -21.80 -23.89 -29.00
N ASP A 112 -21.84 -25.08 -29.62
CA ASP A 112 -22.13 -26.28 -28.87
C ASP A 112 -21.10 -26.52 -27.76
N PRO A 113 -21.50 -27.15 -26.64
CA PRO A 113 -20.58 -27.52 -25.57
C PRO A 113 -19.55 -28.54 -26.09
N PHE A 114 -18.27 -28.33 -25.72
CA PHE A 114 -17.22 -29.29 -26.00
C PHE A 114 -16.42 -29.59 -24.71
N ASP A 115 -15.90 -30.81 -24.62
CA ASP A 115 -15.19 -31.28 -23.44
C ASP A 115 -13.87 -30.58 -23.26
N PHE A 116 -13.57 -30.27 -22.00
CA PHE A 116 -12.37 -29.59 -21.57
C PHE A 116 -11.52 -30.47 -20.63
N SER A 117 -10.66 -31.31 -21.24
CA SER A 117 -9.90 -32.36 -20.56
C SER A 117 -8.59 -31.87 -19.94
N PHE A 118 -8.14 -30.67 -20.30
CA PHE A 118 -6.89 -30.08 -19.85
C PHE A 118 -7.10 -28.66 -19.34
N GLY A 119 -6.19 -28.23 -18.49
CA GLY A 119 -6.10 -26.85 -18.05
C GLY A 119 -6.99 -26.47 -16.87
N THR A 120 -6.78 -25.26 -16.41
CA THR A 120 -7.55 -24.62 -15.33
C THR A 120 -8.13 -23.31 -15.84
N PRO A 121 -9.36 -22.93 -15.43
CA PRO A 121 -9.98 -21.70 -15.91
C PRO A 121 -9.19 -20.46 -15.50
N GLN A 122 -8.90 -19.58 -16.46
CA GLN A 122 -8.32 -18.28 -16.16
C GLN A 122 -9.34 -17.45 -15.37
N GLY A 123 -8.90 -16.89 -14.23
CA GLY A 123 -9.77 -16.10 -13.35
C GLY A 123 -10.48 -16.90 -12.25
N ASP A 124 -10.30 -18.22 -12.17
CA ASP A 124 -10.68 -19.00 -10.99
C ASP A 124 -9.67 -18.82 -9.85
N CYS A 125 -10.15 -18.81 -8.62
CA CYS A 125 -9.32 -18.65 -7.43
C CYS A 125 -8.38 -19.83 -7.17
N LEU A 126 -8.72 -21.04 -7.66
CA LEU A 126 -7.92 -22.25 -7.50
C LEU A 126 -6.75 -22.31 -8.48
N SER A 127 -6.91 -21.79 -9.69
CA SER A 127 -5.92 -21.93 -10.76
C SER A 127 -4.52 -21.49 -10.37
N PRO A 128 -4.28 -20.35 -9.72
CA PRO A 128 -2.94 -19.93 -9.35
C PRO A 128 -2.23 -20.88 -8.38
N ILE A 129 -2.93 -21.37 -7.35
CA ILE A 129 -2.29 -22.23 -6.34
C ILE A 129 -2.04 -23.64 -6.87
N ILE A 130 -2.98 -24.20 -7.63
CA ILE A 130 -2.80 -25.51 -8.26
C ILE A 130 -1.62 -25.47 -9.23
N SER A 131 -1.55 -24.43 -10.06
CA SER A 131 -0.47 -24.25 -11.03
C SER A 131 0.88 -24.07 -10.36
N ALA A 132 0.93 -23.29 -9.27
CA ALA A 132 2.15 -23.09 -8.49
C ALA A 132 2.65 -24.39 -7.84
N LEU A 133 1.75 -25.19 -7.26
CA LEU A 133 2.06 -26.49 -6.69
C LEU A 133 2.57 -27.47 -7.75
N PHE A 134 1.89 -27.52 -8.90
CA PHE A 134 2.24 -28.40 -10.00
C PHE A 134 3.63 -28.08 -10.57
N LEU A 135 3.90 -26.81 -10.85
CA LEU A 135 5.20 -26.35 -11.33
C LEU A 135 6.32 -26.55 -10.31
N SER A 136 6.02 -26.36 -9.03
CA SER A 136 7.03 -26.52 -7.96
C SER A 136 7.62 -27.93 -7.89
N VAL A 137 6.92 -28.96 -8.36
CA VAL A 137 7.46 -30.31 -8.42
C VAL A 137 8.63 -30.41 -9.41
N ALA A 138 8.47 -29.86 -10.62
CA ALA A 138 9.54 -29.82 -11.61
C ALA A 138 10.70 -28.92 -11.14
N ILE A 139 10.39 -27.76 -10.56
CA ILE A 139 11.45 -26.85 -10.06
C ILE A 139 12.23 -27.51 -8.91
N LYS A 140 11.59 -28.17 -7.95
CA LYS A 140 12.27 -28.88 -6.85
C LYS A 140 13.16 -30.02 -7.34
N HIS A 141 12.81 -30.65 -8.45
CA HIS A 141 13.62 -31.68 -9.06
C HIS A 141 14.93 -31.12 -9.63
N VAL A 142 14.86 -29.97 -10.30
CA VAL A 142 16.02 -29.31 -10.94
C VAL A 142 16.85 -28.49 -9.95
N PHE A 143 16.19 -27.85 -8.98
CA PHE A 143 16.81 -26.98 -7.97
C PHE A 143 16.49 -27.47 -6.55
N PRO A 144 16.96 -28.66 -6.16
CA PRO A 144 16.76 -29.16 -4.81
C PRO A 144 17.54 -28.25 -3.81
N PRO A 145 16.90 -27.80 -2.72
CA PRO A 145 17.50 -26.82 -1.79
C PRO A 145 18.82 -27.29 -1.18
N SER A 146 19.02 -28.59 -1.01
CA SER A 146 20.22 -29.22 -0.43
C SER A 146 21.41 -29.34 -1.41
N LEU A 147 21.13 -29.36 -2.71
CA LEU A 147 22.17 -29.67 -3.73
C LEU A 147 22.47 -28.47 -4.64
N THR A 148 21.59 -27.49 -4.72
CA THR A 148 21.79 -26.32 -5.58
C THR A 148 22.81 -25.36 -4.97
N PRO A 149 23.91 -25.03 -5.69
CA PRO A 149 24.89 -24.06 -5.21
C PRO A 149 24.24 -22.72 -4.89
N LYS A 150 24.65 -22.03 -3.82
CA LYS A 150 24.15 -20.70 -3.45
C LYS A 150 24.35 -19.63 -4.55
N SER A 151 25.26 -19.89 -5.49
CA SER A 151 25.54 -19.05 -6.66
C SER A 151 24.57 -19.25 -7.82
N THR A 152 23.72 -20.29 -7.78
CA THR A 152 22.71 -20.58 -8.83
C THR A 152 21.35 -20.66 -8.19
N ARG A 153 20.36 -19.99 -8.74
CA ARG A 153 19.00 -19.94 -8.22
C ARG A 153 17.96 -19.77 -9.34
N CYS A 154 16.70 -19.94 -8.99
CA CYS A 154 15.58 -19.63 -9.86
C CYS A 154 14.53 -18.80 -9.13
N LEU A 155 13.77 -18.03 -9.91
CA LEU A 155 12.56 -17.31 -9.47
C LEU A 155 11.47 -17.59 -10.48
N PHE A 156 10.26 -17.85 -9.98
CA PHE A 156 9.09 -18.03 -10.80
C PHE A 156 7.95 -17.16 -10.28
N PHE A 157 7.27 -16.49 -11.17
CA PHE A 157 6.04 -15.78 -10.87
C PHE A 157 4.93 -16.34 -11.75
N VAL A 158 4.30 -17.41 -11.26
CA VAL A 158 3.38 -18.29 -12.00
C VAL A 158 4.13 -19.00 -13.13
N ASN A 159 4.03 -18.55 -14.36
CA ASN A 159 4.70 -19.10 -15.56
C ASN A 159 5.99 -18.35 -15.96
N ASP A 160 6.12 -17.08 -15.53
CA ASP A 160 7.31 -16.28 -15.82
C ASP A 160 8.48 -16.72 -14.93
N GLY A 161 9.49 -17.35 -15.50
CA GLY A 161 10.65 -17.85 -14.80
C GLY A 161 11.93 -17.06 -15.10
N ALA A 162 12.84 -17.02 -14.14
CA ALA A 162 14.19 -16.52 -14.30
C ALA A 162 15.18 -17.48 -13.62
N LEU A 163 16.05 -18.10 -14.40
CA LEU A 163 17.18 -18.88 -13.93
C LEU A 163 18.39 -17.94 -13.86
N TYR A 164 19.11 -17.89 -12.75
CA TYR A 164 20.22 -16.98 -12.62
C TYR A 164 21.37 -17.58 -11.84
N THR A 165 22.58 -17.25 -12.29
CA THR A 165 23.83 -17.72 -11.68
C THR A 165 24.88 -16.63 -11.68
N ALA A 166 25.83 -16.73 -10.76
CA ALA A 166 26.95 -15.79 -10.67
C ALA A 166 28.26 -16.51 -10.45
N SER A 167 29.27 -16.05 -11.18
CA SER A 167 30.65 -16.50 -11.05
C SER A 167 31.65 -15.43 -11.56
N PRO A 168 32.97 -15.62 -11.39
CA PRO A 168 33.95 -14.70 -11.98
C PRO A 168 33.95 -14.69 -13.52
N SER A 169 33.36 -15.70 -14.21
CA SER A 169 33.41 -15.87 -15.67
C SER A 169 31.99 -15.97 -16.27
N LEU A 170 31.71 -15.16 -17.28
CA LEU A 170 30.46 -15.25 -18.04
C LEU A 170 30.35 -16.61 -18.80
N ALA A 171 31.44 -17.16 -19.29
CA ALA A 171 31.42 -18.47 -19.95
C ALA A 171 30.99 -19.58 -18.97
N THR A 172 31.46 -19.54 -17.72
CA THR A 172 31.02 -20.46 -16.68
C THR A 172 29.52 -20.28 -16.38
N ASN A 173 29.06 -19.03 -16.29
CA ASN A 173 27.65 -18.76 -16.06
C ASN A 173 26.75 -19.34 -17.16
N VAL A 174 27.11 -19.13 -18.42
CA VAL A 174 26.34 -19.64 -19.57
C VAL A 174 26.31 -21.17 -19.55
N ARG A 175 27.44 -21.83 -19.31
CA ARG A 175 27.50 -23.31 -19.22
C ARG A 175 26.55 -23.84 -18.11
N VAL A 176 26.58 -23.22 -16.93
CA VAL A 176 25.71 -23.58 -15.80
C VAL A 176 24.25 -23.37 -16.15
N LEU A 177 23.91 -22.22 -16.75
CA LEU A 177 22.52 -21.91 -17.16
C LEU A 177 22.02 -22.86 -18.24
N SER A 178 22.87 -23.22 -19.25
CA SER A 178 22.51 -24.20 -20.29
C SER A 178 22.13 -25.55 -19.68
N ALA A 179 22.94 -26.05 -18.75
CA ALA A 179 22.68 -27.32 -18.08
C ALA A 179 21.37 -27.30 -17.27
N HIS A 180 21.12 -26.23 -16.50
CA HIS A 180 19.89 -26.14 -15.72
C HIS A 180 18.65 -25.92 -16.60
N LEU A 181 18.77 -25.15 -17.69
CA LEU A 181 17.67 -24.96 -18.65
C LEU A 181 17.29 -26.30 -19.30
N LEU A 182 18.30 -27.08 -19.73
CA LEU A 182 18.05 -28.39 -20.31
C LEU A 182 17.39 -29.36 -19.31
N SER A 183 17.88 -29.40 -18.08
CA SER A 183 17.26 -30.18 -17.00
C SER A 183 15.81 -29.75 -16.74
N LEU A 184 15.54 -28.46 -16.81
CA LEU A 184 14.18 -27.93 -16.62
C LEU A 184 13.26 -28.26 -17.80
N LEU A 185 13.75 -28.20 -19.03
CA LEU A 185 13.02 -28.64 -20.23
C LEU A 185 12.57 -30.09 -20.09
N ILE A 186 13.48 -30.98 -19.70
CA ILE A 186 13.18 -32.39 -19.45
C ILE A 186 12.15 -32.57 -18.33
N ALA A 187 12.36 -31.88 -17.20
CA ALA A 187 11.46 -31.98 -16.05
C ALA A 187 10.04 -31.49 -16.37
N LEU A 188 9.91 -30.42 -17.15
CA LEU A 188 8.63 -29.89 -17.59
C LEU A 188 7.95 -30.79 -18.61
N ALA A 189 8.70 -31.32 -19.60
CA ALA A 189 8.18 -32.27 -20.58
C ALA A 189 7.59 -33.52 -19.89
N ASN A 190 8.24 -34.04 -18.85
CA ASN A 190 7.77 -35.18 -18.06
C ASN A 190 6.42 -34.95 -17.35
N ILE A 191 6.04 -33.70 -17.15
CA ILE A 191 4.72 -33.35 -16.54
C ILE A 191 3.76 -32.73 -17.59
N GLY A 192 4.13 -32.76 -18.87
CA GLY A 192 3.29 -32.27 -19.98
C GLY A 192 3.30 -30.74 -20.14
N LEU A 193 4.34 -30.06 -19.66
CA LEU A 193 4.54 -28.63 -19.87
C LEU A 193 5.73 -28.37 -20.81
N ALA A 194 5.72 -27.25 -21.49
CA ALA A 194 6.79 -26.82 -22.38
C ALA A 194 7.21 -25.37 -22.10
N ILE A 195 8.46 -25.05 -22.44
CA ILE A 195 8.96 -23.66 -22.44
C ILE A 195 8.78 -23.07 -23.83
N GLU A 196 8.32 -21.83 -23.90
CA GLU A 196 8.28 -21.04 -25.14
C GLU A 196 9.69 -20.53 -25.47
N LEU A 197 10.46 -21.34 -26.20
CA LEU A 197 11.87 -21.05 -26.48
C LEU A 197 12.07 -19.75 -27.27
N SER A 198 11.11 -19.37 -28.11
CA SER A 198 11.12 -18.10 -28.87
C SER A 198 11.09 -16.85 -27.99
N LYS A 199 10.60 -16.98 -26.76
CA LYS A 199 10.52 -15.90 -25.76
C LYS A 199 11.64 -15.97 -24.72
N THR A 200 12.54 -16.95 -24.82
CA THR A 200 13.63 -17.08 -23.86
C THR A 200 14.66 -15.99 -24.11
N GLU A 201 15.02 -15.25 -23.07
CA GLU A 201 15.96 -14.12 -23.14
C GLU A 201 17.15 -14.35 -22.22
N LEU A 202 18.33 -13.88 -22.63
CA LEU A 202 19.56 -13.90 -21.84
C LEU A 202 20.01 -12.48 -21.53
N ILE A 203 20.43 -12.20 -20.30
CA ILE A 203 21.06 -10.93 -19.94
C ILE A 203 22.24 -11.17 -18.99
N HIS A 204 23.29 -10.37 -19.15
CA HIS A 204 24.47 -10.37 -18.30
C HIS A 204 24.61 -9.08 -17.51
N PHE A 205 24.94 -9.19 -16.23
CA PHE A 205 25.24 -8.09 -15.33
C PHE A 205 26.70 -8.15 -14.93
N PHE A 206 27.45 -7.09 -15.19
CA PHE A 206 28.90 -7.08 -15.00
C PHE A 206 29.31 -6.70 -13.59
N ALA A 207 30.45 -7.22 -13.13
CA ALA A 207 31.08 -6.81 -11.88
C ALA A 207 31.50 -5.33 -11.90
N PHE A 208 31.59 -4.69 -10.73
CA PHE A 208 31.98 -3.26 -10.62
C PHE A 208 33.47 -2.99 -10.88
N GLN A 209 34.31 -3.99 -10.65
CA GLN A 209 35.78 -3.83 -10.59
C GLN A 209 36.50 -3.90 -11.97
N LEU A 210 35.75 -3.98 -13.06
CA LEU A 210 36.36 -3.99 -14.37
C LEU A 210 36.83 -2.57 -14.75
N SER A 211 38.11 -2.48 -15.26
CA SER A 211 38.60 -1.25 -15.89
C SER A 211 37.68 -0.82 -17.06
N ALA A 212 37.68 0.46 -17.43
CA ALA A 212 36.87 0.94 -18.54
C ALA A 212 37.12 0.17 -19.86
N SER A 213 38.37 -0.22 -20.12
CA SER A 213 38.79 -1.06 -21.26
C SER A 213 38.24 -2.49 -21.13
N SER A 214 38.32 -3.11 -19.95
CA SER A 214 37.79 -4.46 -19.73
C SER A 214 36.26 -4.48 -19.77
N GLN A 215 35.59 -3.40 -19.35
CA GLN A 215 34.12 -3.26 -19.49
C GLN A 215 33.72 -3.13 -20.97
N SER A 216 34.50 -2.43 -21.80
CA SER A 216 34.26 -2.32 -23.23
C SER A 216 34.40 -3.68 -23.92
N LEU A 217 35.49 -4.41 -23.64
CA LEU A 217 35.69 -5.76 -24.18
C LEU A 217 34.61 -6.76 -23.72
N ALA A 218 34.25 -6.74 -22.45
CA ALA A 218 33.20 -7.60 -21.91
C ALA A 218 31.81 -7.31 -22.50
N ARG A 219 31.58 -6.08 -22.98
CA ARG A 219 30.32 -5.71 -23.67
C ARG A 219 30.30 -6.13 -25.13
N THR A 220 31.44 -6.20 -25.80
CA THR A 220 31.53 -6.57 -27.22
C THR A 220 31.56 -8.09 -27.42
N HIS A 221 32.07 -8.88 -26.46
CA HIS A 221 32.21 -10.33 -26.56
C HIS A 221 31.41 -11.04 -25.46
N GLN A 222 30.09 -10.85 -25.45
CA GLN A 222 29.21 -11.53 -24.51
C GLN A 222 28.91 -12.96 -25.02
N PRO A 223 29.14 -14.03 -24.23
CA PRO A 223 28.81 -15.37 -24.64
C PRO A 223 27.30 -15.57 -24.76
N SER A 224 26.89 -16.25 -25.84
CA SER A 224 25.50 -16.69 -26.01
C SER A 224 25.26 -17.99 -25.26
N LEU A 225 24.02 -18.22 -24.84
CA LEU A 225 23.61 -19.48 -24.25
C LEU A 225 23.27 -20.46 -25.37
N THR A 226 23.93 -21.61 -25.40
CA THR A 226 23.75 -22.63 -26.42
C THR A 226 23.36 -23.96 -25.79
N PHE A 227 22.42 -24.66 -26.40
CA PHE A 227 22.00 -26.01 -25.98
C PHE A 227 21.30 -26.73 -27.14
N ARG A 228 21.25 -28.06 -27.07
CA ARG A 228 20.51 -28.89 -28.04
C ARG A 228 19.26 -29.48 -27.40
N TRP A 229 18.12 -29.35 -28.07
CA TRP A 229 16.83 -29.85 -27.63
C TRP A 229 16.03 -30.35 -28.81
N ASN A 230 15.49 -31.60 -28.73
CA ASN A 230 14.71 -32.24 -29.80
C ASN A 230 15.44 -32.20 -31.16
N ASP A 231 16.73 -32.53 -31.15
CA ASP A 231 17.61 -32.54 -32.33
C ASP A 231 17.86 -31.18 -32.99
N GLU A 232 17.44 -30.09 -32.39
CA GLU A 232 17.70 -28.73 -32.84
C GLU A 232 18.71 -28.03 -31.93
N ASP A 233 19.58 -27.21 -32.53
CA ASP A 233 20.53 -26.37 -31.82
C ASP A 233 19.96 -24.98 -31.58
N PHE A 234 19.88 -24.58 -30.32
CA PHE A 234 19.38 -23.28 -29.91
C PHE A 234 20.51 -22.35 -29.46
N VAL A 235 20.48 -21.12 -29.95
CA VAL A 235 21.43 -20.06 -29.60
C VAL A 235 20.68 -18.83 -29.13
N ILE A 236 20.75 -18.52 -27.82
CA ILE A 236 20.14 -17.35 -27.21
C ILE A 236 21.20 -16.28 -26.99
N LYS A 237 21.11 -15.19 -27.77
CA LYS A 237 22.03 -14.05 -27.68
C LYS A 237 21.68 -13.16 -26.49
N PRO A 238 22.67 -12.53 -25.83
CA PRO A 238 22.41 -11.63 -24.72
C PRO A 238 21.72 -10.34 -25.16
N SER A 239 20.73 -9.91 -24.38
CA SER A 239 19.95 -8.68 -24.56
C SER A 239 20.53 -7.52 -23.76
N ASN A 240 20.42 -6.28 -24.27
CA ASN A 240 20.79 -5.07 -23.57
C ASN A 240 19.69 -4.49 -22.68
N VAL A 241 18.43 -4.94 -22.87
CA VAL A 241 17.28 -4.57 -22.06
C VAL A 241 16.40 -5.79 -21.89
N TRP A 242 16.18 -6.19 -20.67
CA TRP A 242 15.32 -7.33 -20.34
C TRP A 242 14.12 -6.86 -19.52
N ARG A 243 12.93 -7.32 -19.91
CA ARG A 243 11.68 -7.06 -19.20
C ARG A 243 11.27 -8.26 -18.35
N TYR A 244 11.31 -8.12 -17.04
CA TYR A 244 10.83 -9.14 -16.10
C TYR A 244 9.73 -8.58 -15.20
N LEU A 245 8.56 -9.20 -15.22
CA LEU A 245 7.38 -8.78 -14.43
C LEU A 245 7.04 -7.28 -14.57
N GLY A 246 7.31 -6.72 -15.74
CA GLY A 246 7.13 -5.29 -16.00
C GLY A 246 8.27 -4.39 -15.56
N PHE A 247 9.31 -4.90 -14.92
CA PHE A 247 10.54 -4.15 -14.65
C PHE A 247 11.50 -4.28 -15.83
N PHE A 248 12.16 -3.17 -16.17
CA PHE A 248 13.18 -3.18 -17.25
C PHE A 248 14.57 -3.12 -16.63
N PHE A 249 15.30 -4.19 -16.77
CA PHE A 249 16.67 -4.32 -16.32
C PHE A 249 17.65 -4.06 -17.48
N THR A 250 18.76 -3.38 -17.18
CA THR A 250 19.88 -3.19 -18.10
C THR A 250 21.15 -3.80 -17.50
N PRO A 251 22.17 -4.18 -18.28
CA PRO A 251 23.42 -4.76 -17.79
C PRO A 251 24.11 -3.92 -16.71
N THR A 252 23.92 -2.62 -16.73
CA THR A 252 24.48 -1.66 -15.76
C THR A 252 23.56 -1.37 -14.58
N LEU A 253 22.32 -1.85 -14.60
CA LEU A 253 21.24 -1.46 -13.68
C LEU A 253 20.94 0.07 -13.74
N ASP A 254 21.09 0.68 -14.92
CA ASP A 254 20.58 2.03 -15.15
C ASP A 254 19.05 1.98 -15.37
N TRP A 255 18.34 2.65 -14.50
CA TRP A 255 16.87 2.67 -14.50
C TRP A 255 16.26 3.70 -15.45
N THR A 256 17.07 4.36 -16.28
CA THR A 256 16.61 5.40 -17.21
C THR A 256 15.53 4.86 -18.16
N TYR A 257 15.77 3.68 -18.76
CA TYR A 257 14.80 3.07 -19.67
C TYR A 257 13.46 2.78 -18.96
N HIS A 258 13.49 2.16 -17.78
CA HIS A 258 12.32 1.87 -16.97
C HIS A 258 11.53 3.13 -16.63
N VAL A 259 12.21 4.15 -16.14
CA VAL A 259 11.58 5.44 -15.76
C VAL A 259 10.97 6.12 -16.99
N HIS A 260 11.65 6.14 -18.13
CA HIS A 260 11.14 6.74 -19.37
C HIS A 260 9.90 6.01 -19.87
N TYR A 261 9.92 4.67 -19.87
CA TYR A 261 8.76 3.85 -20.27
C TYR A 261 7.52 4.19 -19.44
N TYR A 262 7.64 4.17 -18.10
CA TYR A 262 6.52 4.44 -17.22
C TYR A 262 6.11 5.91 -17.18
N THR A 263 7.03 6.83 -17.43
CA THR A 263 6.71 8.25 -17.61
C THR A 263 5.84 8.43 -18.87
N ASN A 264 6.21 7.83 -20.00
CA ASN A 264 5.43 7.91 -21.24
C ASN A 264 4.05 7.27 -21.08
N LYS A 265 3.98 6.09 -20.43
CA LYS A 265 2.72 5.43 -20.09
C LYS A 265 1.87 6.28 -19.15
N GLY A 266 2.49 6.96 -18.19
CA GLY A 266 1.83 7.94 -17.31
C GLY A 266 1.25 9.11 -18.07
N PHE A 267 1.96 9.67 -19.05
CA PHE A 267 1.42 10.73 -19.95
C PHE A 267 0.21 10.24 -20.73
N SER A 268 0.28 9.04 -21.31
CA SER A 268 -0.85 8.45 -22.03
C SER A 268 -2.06 8.27 -21.12
N SER A 269 -1.84 7.80 -19.88
CA SER A 269 -2.91 7.65 -18.88
C SER A 269 -3.55 8.99 -18.50
N VAL A 270 -2.75 10.06 -18.30
CA VAL A 270 -3.30 11.39 -18.00
C VAL A 270 -4.09 11.93 -19.18
N ARG A 271 -3.60 11.75 -20.40
CA ARG A 271 -4.32 12.19 -21.63
C ARG A 271 -5.66 11.46 -21.78
N ALA A 272 -5.68 10.15 -21.56
CA ALA A 272 -6.93 9.38 -21.55
C ALA A 272 -7.90 9.88 -20.49
N CYS A 273 -7.44 10.11 -19.25
CA CYS A 273 -8.26 10.69 -18.20
C CYS A 273 -8.72 12.11 -18.52
N SER A 274 -7.95 12.90 -19.28
CA SER A 274 -8.31 14.26 -19.69
C SER A 274 -9.53 14.30 -20.61
N MET A 275 -9.88 13.20 -21.27
CA MET A 275 -11.13 13.07 -22.04
C MET A 275 -12.38 13.17 -21.16
N LEU A 276 -12.26 12.85 -19.86
CA LEU A 276 -13.35 12.96 -18.88
C LEU A 276 -13.67 14.39 -18.48
N GLY A 277 -12.94 15.37 -18.99
CA GLY A 277 -13.22 16.78 -18.77
C GLY A 277 -12.01 17.70 -18.77
N ASN A 278 -12.28 18.98 -19.00
CA ASN A 278 -11.30 20.08 -19.02
C ASN A 278 -11.63 21.13 -17.94
N SER A 279 -11.04 22.31 -18.02
CA SER A 279 -11.24 23.38 -17.02
C SER A 279 -12.62 24.03 -17.04
N ILE A 280 -13.51 23.68 -17.98
CA ILE A 280 -14.85 24.25 -18.15
C ILE A 280 -15.98 23.21 -18.17
N ARG A 281 -15.67 21.92 -18.20
CA ARG A 281 -16.68 20.86 -18.23
C ARG A 281 -16.11 19.52 -17.78
N GLY A 282 -17.02 18.58 -17.45
CA GLY A 282 -16.70 17.18 -17.11
C GLY A 282 -16.70 16.94 -15.61
N ILE A 283 -16.05 15.84 -15.19
CA ILE A 283 -16.04 15.40 -13.79
C ILE A 283 -15.35 16.42 -12.86
N GLY A 284 -15.84 16.48 -11.63
CA GLY A 284 -15.33 17.41 -10.63
C GLY A 284 -13.92 17.10 -10.12
N PRO A 285 -13.29 18.06 -9.44
CA PRO A 285 -11.89 17.92 -8.98
C PRO A 285 -11.66 16.75 -8.01
N LYS A 286 -12.62 16.39 -7.17
CA LYS A 286 -12.52 15.20 -6.28
C LYS A 286 -12.36 13.91 -7.09
N GLN A 287 -13.18 13.74 -8.12
CA GLN A 287 -13.14 12.57 -9.01
C GLN A 287 -11.84 12.53 -9.81
N ARG A 288 -11.35 13.69 -10.27
CA ARG A 288 -10.05 13.78 -10.97
C ARG A 288 -8.89 13.42 -10.06
N ALA A 289 -8.88 13.92 -8.83
CA ALA A 289 -7.85 13.58 -7.85
C ALA A 289 -7.86 12.07 -7.51
N LEU A 290 -9.05 11.48 -7.39
CA LEU A 290 -9.21 10.05 -7.19
C LEU A 290 -8.71 9.26 -8.41
N GLY A 291 -9.08 9.66 -9.63
CA GLY A 291 -8.60 9.05 -10.88
C GLY A 291 -7.08 9.11 -11.00
N TYR A 292 -6.47 10.24 -10.64
CA TYR A 292 -5.01 10.34 -10.60
C TYR A 292 -4.39 9.35 -9.61
N GLN A 293 -4.91 9.29 -8.39
CA GLN A 293 -4.37 8.41 -7.34
C GLN A 293 -4.58 6.94 -7.64
N ALA A 294 -5.70 6.57 -8.26
CA ALA A 294 -6.06 5.18 -8.53
C ALA A 294 -5.49 4.65 -9.85
N CYS A 295 -5.42 5.46 -10.90
CA CYS A 295 -5.10 4.98 -12.24
C CYS A 295 -3.74 5.47 -12.76
N ILE A 296 -3.33 6.71 -12.45
CA ILE A 296 -2.14 7.31 -13.03
C ILE A 296 -0.92 7.12 -12.13
N LEU A 297 -1.05 7.45 -10.85
CA LEU A 297 0.06 7.40 -9.90
C LEU A 297 0.64 5.99 -9.72
N PRO A 298 -0.16 4.89 -9.66
CA PRO A 298 0.39 3.54 -9.59
C PRO A 298 1.20 3.16 -10.83
N VAL A 299 0.77 3.56 -12.01
CA VAL A 299 1.50 3.35 -13.27
C VAL A 299 2.82 4.12 -13.24
N LEU A 300 2.76 5.41 -12.92
CA LEU A 300 3.94 6.29 -12.89
C LEU A 300 5.01 5.81 -11.91
N THR A 301 4.62 5.26 -10.77
CA THR A 301 5.52 4.84 -9.70
C THR A 301 5.77 3.32 -9.64
N TYR A 302 5.39 2.59 -10.69
CA TYR A 302 5.61 1.15 -10.73
C TYR A 302 7.11 0.81 -10.62
N GLY A 303 7.45 -0.16 -9.79
CA GLY A 303 8.84 -0.58 -9.56
C GLY A 303 9.72 0.43 -8.84
N SER A 304 9.18 1.54 -8.33
CA SER A 304 10.00 2.57 -7.68
C SER A 304 10.84 2.06 -6.51
N ALA A 305 10.40 1.02 -5.80
CA ALA A 305 11.16 0.43 -4.71
C ALA A 305 12.48 -0.25 -5.15
N LEU A 306 12.65 -0.53 -6.46
CA LEU A 306 13.90 -1.11 -7.00
C LEU A 306 14.99 -0.06 -7.21
N TRP A 307 14.64 1.19 -7.51
CA TRP A 307 15.58 2.22 -7.92
C TRP A 307 15.54 3.50 -7.09
N HIS A 308 14.42 3.78 -6.44
CA HIS A 308 14.29 4.97 -5.61
C HIS A 308 14.83 4.70 -4.20
N ALA A 309 15.74 5.56 -3.78
CA ALA A 309 16.14 5.67 -2.39
C ALA A 309 16.11 7.15 -2.00
N PRO A 310 15.56 7.51 -0.84
CA PRO A 310 15.62 8.87 -0.35
C PRO A 310 17.07 9.36 -0.36
N GLN A 311 17.33 10.53 -0.96
CA GLN A 311 18.67 11.12 -1.08
C GLN A 311 19.70 10.33 -1.93
N GLY A 312 19.25 9.35 -2.72
CA GLY A 312 20.14 8.56 -3.60
C GLY A 312 20.75 9.38 -4.73
N VAL A 313 22.03 9.10 -5.02
CA VAL A 313 22.72 9.71 -6.18
C VAL A 313 22.08 9.19 -7.47
N GLY A 314 21.81 10.09 -8.43
CA GLY A 314 21.19 9.74 -9.72
C GLY A 314 19.66 9.65 -9.70
N VAL A 315 19.03 9.49 -8.54
CA VAL A 315 17.57 9.43 -8.38
C VAL A 315 16.91 10.77 -8.79
N ILE A 316 17.55 11.90 -8.54
CA ILE A 316 17.02 13.23 -8.82
C ILE A 316 16.64 13.41 -10.28
N LYS A 317 17.44 12.90 -11.24
CA LYS A 317 17.16 13.00 -12.68
C LYS A 317 15.87 12.26 -13.03
N HIS A 318 15.66 11.08 -12.45
CA HIS A 318 14.48 10.25 -12.65
C HIS A 318 13.23 10.91 -12.08
N VAL A 319 13.32 11.41 -10.85
CA VAL A 319 12.20 12.13 -10.20
C VAL A 319 11.81 13.35 -11.02
N LYS A 320 12.78 14.19 -11.47
CA LYS A 320 12.50 15.34 -12.33
C LYS A 320 11.82 14.97 -13.64
N HIS A 321 12.20 13.83 -14.24
CA HIS A 321 11.56 13.34 -15.46
C HIS A 321 10.09 12.97 -15.22
N MET A 322 9.80 12.25 -14.15
CA MET A 322 8.46 11.84 -13.75
C MET A 322 7.59 13.01 -13.27
N GLU A 323 8.19 14.04 -12.65
CA GLU A 323 7.48 15.25 -12.20
C GLU A 323 6.75 15.98 -13.33
N ARG A 324 7.17 15.82 -14.57
CA ARG A 324 6.47 16.38 -15.74
C ARG A 324 5.05 15.82 -15.86
N VAL A 325 4.87 14.50 -15.68
CA VAL A 325 3.56 13.85 -15.67
C VAL A 325 2.74 14.28 -14.46
N HIS A 326 3.38 14.29 -13.29
CA HIS A 326 2.76 14.73 -12.05
C HIS A 326 2.22 16.15 -12.17
N SER A 327 3.05 17.08 -12.67
CA SER A 327 2.66 18.47 -12.89
C SER A 327 1.52 18.62 -13.90
N PHE A 328 1.54 17.83 -14.98
CA PHE A 328 0.48 17.84 -15.98
C PHE A 328 -0.85 17.36 -15.38
N ALA A 329 -0.82 16.28 -14.62
CA ALA A 329 -1.99 15.76 -13.90
C ALA A 329 -2.54 16.77 -12.87
N MET A 330 -1.66 17.46 -12.12
CA MET A 330 -2.10 18.51 -11.20
C MET A 330 -2.79 19.66 -11.93
N GLY A 331 -2.30 20.04 -13.12
CA GLY A 331 -2.95 21.01 -13.99
C GLY A 331 -4.36 20.56 -14.43
N TRP A 332 -4.52 19.30 -14.79
CA TRP A 332 -5.83 18.71 -15.15
C TRP A 332 -6.80 18.69 -13.96
N ILE A 333 -6.34 18.33 -12.76
CA ILE A 333 -7.16 18.30 -11.55
C ILE A 333 -7.65 19.68 -11.16
N THR A 334 -6.80 20.70 -11.25
CA THR A 334 -7.08 22.06 -10.75
C THR A 334 -7.58 23.01 -11.83
N GLY A 335 -7.52 22.64 -13.11
CA GLY A 335 -7.86 23.50 -14.24
C GLY A 335 -6.93 24.71 -14.40
N THR A 336 -5.73 24.69 -13.83
CA THR A 336 -4.74 25.77 -13.90
C THR A 336 -3.97 25.77 -15.23
N PHE A 337 -3.38 26.93 -15.60
CA PHE A 337 -2.55 27.03 -16.78
C PHE A 337 -1.21 26.32 -16.61
N ARG A 338 -0.59 25.96 -17.74
CA ARG A 338 0.72 25.30 -17.77
C ARG A 338 1.82 26.11 -17.07
N THR A 339 1.72 27.42 -17.10
CA THR A 339 2.65 28.36 -16.47
C THR A 339 2.52 28.43 -14.95
N THR A 340 1.42 27.93 -14.38
CA THR A 340 1.21 27.96 -12.92
C THR A 340 2.27 27.15 -12.21
N PRO A 341 2.89 27.66 -11.12
CA PRO A 341 3.92 26.96 -10.37
C PRO A 341 3.47 25.59 -9.88
N ILE A 342 4.34 24.58 -10.06
CA ILE A 342 4.04 23.16 -9.74
C ILE A 342 3.62 23.01 -8.27
N GLY A 343 4.32 23.66 -7.35
CA GLY A 343 4.02 23.61 -5.94
C GLY A 343 2.62 24.12 -5.59
N ALA A 344 2.19 25.20 -6.25
CA ALA A 344 0.85 25.74 -6.09
C ALA A 344 -0.22 24.76 -6.56
N ARG A 345 -0.03 24.12 -7.72
CA ARG A 345 -0.96 23.10 -8.22
C ARG A 345 -1.12 21.94 -7.25
N GLY A 346 0.02 21.39 -6.74
CA GLY A 346 0.01 20.29 -5.78
C GLY A 346 -0.75 20.64 -4.51
N VAL A 347 -0.56 21.85 -4.02
CA VAL A 347 -1.28 22.35 -2.82
C VAL A 347 -2.78 22.46 -3.06
N ILE A 348 -3.21 23.05 -4.18
CA ILE A 348 -4.64 23.16 -4.52
C ILE A 348 -5.26 21.75 -4.71
N ALA A 349 -4.55 20.87 -5.40
CA ALA A 349 -4.98 19.50 -5.59
C ALA A 349 -4.99 18.66 -4.29
N GLY A 350 -4.29 19.12 -3.24
CA GLY A 350 -4.10 18.36 -2.00
C GLY A 350 -3.19 17.15 -2.18
N ILE A 351 -2.30 17.17 -3.18
CA ILE A 351 -1.41 16.06 -3.55
C ILE A 351 0.05 16.51 -3.35
N PRO A 352 0.83 15.77 -2.54
CA PRO A 352 2.21 16.15 -2.26
C PRO A 352 3.12 16.05 -3.48
N PRO A 353 4.30 16.73 -3.47
CA PRO A 353 5.33 16.54 -4.47
C PRO A 353 5.69 15.07 -4.69
N LEU A 354 6.06 14.73 -5.93
CA LEU A 354 6.32 13.34 -6.29
C LEU A 354 7.47 12.71 -5.49
N CYS A 355 8.51 13.47 -5.16
CA CYS A 355 9.59 12.99 -4.29
C CYS A 355 9.07 12.49 -2.94
N ILE A 356 8.18 13.22 -2.28
CA ILE A 356 7.56 12.80 -1.02
C ILE A 356 6.70 11.55 -1.21
N ILE A 357 5.98 11.43 -2.31
CA ILE A 357 5.19 10.24 -2.63
C ILE A 357 6.10 9.01 -2.78
N LEU A 358 7.21 9.15 -3.49
CA LEU A 358 8.17 8.08 -3.68
C LEU A 358 8.86 7.67 -2.37
N ASP A 359 9.23 8.64 -1.54
CA ASP A 359 9.79 8.38 -0.20
C ASP A 359 8.82 7.61 0.68
N LEU A 360 7.53 7.99 0.66
CA LEU A 360 6.48 7.27 1.38
C LEU A 360 6.30 5.83 0.88
N ARG A 361 6.35 5.62 -0.44
CA ARG A 361 6.26 4.27 -1.02
C ARG A 361 7.47 3.43 -0.67
N PHE A 362 8.66 4.00 -0.74
CA PHE A 362 9.90 3.34 -0.34
C PHE A 362 9.84 2.93 1.14
N CYS A 363 9.51 3.85 2.02
CA CYS A 363 9.34 3.57 3.45
C CYS A 363 8.28 2.49 3.70
N GLY A 364 7.11 2.61 3.05
CA GLY A 364 6.04 1.61 3.17
C GLY A 364 6.49 0.21 2.75
N TYR A 365 7.34 0.11 1.72
CA TYR A 365 7.92 -1.15 1.30
C TYR A 365 8.94 -1.68 2.33
N GLN A 366 9.83 -0.84 2.84
CA GLN A 366 10.80 -1.22 3.89
C GLN A 366 10.09 -1.74 5.15
N VAL A 367 9.08 -1.01 5.61
CA VAL A 367 8.23 -1.42 6.74
C VAL A 367 7.56 -2.77 6.46
N ARG A 368 7.06 -2.99 5.23
CA ARG A 368 6.50 -4.28 4.85
C ARG A 368 7.53 -5.41 5.00
N LEU A 369 8.76 -5.20 4.53
CA LEU A 369 9.83 -6.21 4.62
C LEU A 369 10.14 -6.59 6.07
N THR A 370 10.14 -5.65 7.01
CA THR A 370 10.40 -5.93 8.42
C THR A 370 9.31 -6.78 9.08
N THR A 371 8.11 -6.79 8.51
CA THR A 371 6.94 -7.50 9.04
C THR A 371 6.63 -8.81 8.32
N LEU A 372 7.44 -9.21 7.33
CA LEU A 372 7.27 -10.48 6.64
C LEU A 372 7.63 -11.67 7.55
N ASP A 373 6.97 -12.80 7.31
CA ASP A 373 7.32 -14.10 7.90
C ASP A 373 8.77 -14.47 7.56
N ASP A 374 9.46 -15.13 8.49
CA ASP A 374 10.87 -15.51 8.32
C ASP A 374 11.09 -16.48 7.15
N ARG A 375 10.06 -17.20 6.72
CA ARG A 375 10.08 -18.08 5.54
C ARG A 375 9.92 -17.33 4.21
N HIS A 376 9.58 -16.05 4.25
CA HIS A 376 9.40 -15.28 3.03
C HIS A 376 10.74 -15.07 2.32
N ILE A 377 10.78 -15.27 1.00
CA ILE A 377 12.02 -15.20 0.20
C ILE A 377 12.79 -13.88 0.39
N CYS A 378 12.10 -12.76 0.58
CA CYS A 378 12.75 -11.49 0.87
C CYS A 378 13.40 -11.45 2.26
N ARG A 379 12.89 -12.20 3.25
CA ARG A 379 13.52 -12.28 4.58
C ARG A 379 14.78 -13.13 4.57
N THR A 380 14.77 -14.23 3.83
CA THR A 380 15.90 -15.16 3.74
C THR A 380 17.04 -14.63 2.89
N THR A 381 16.75 -13.85 1.84
CA THR A 381 17.74 -13.26 0.94
C THR A 381 18.17 -11.85 1.37
N TRP A 382 17.33 -11.18 2.12
CA TRP A 382 17.53 -9.81 2.58
C TRP A 382 18.45 -9.81 3.79
N SER A 383 19.73 -9.85 3.59
CA SER A 383 20.68 -9.48 4.63
C SER A 383 20.49 -8.00 4.96
N HIS A 384 20.72 -7.60 6.19
CA HIS A 384 20.58 -6.26 6.79
C HIS A 384 21.12 -5.05 5.96
N ARG A 385 21.57 -5.24 4.73
CA ARG A 385 22.22 -4.26 3.86
C ARG A 385 21.31 -3.15 3.35
N TRP A 386 20.02 -3.44 3.18
CA TRP A 386 19.06 -2.41 2.75
C TRP A 386 18.47 -1.61 3.91
N ILE A 387 18.44 -2.21 5.08
CA ILE A 387 18.11 -1.51 6.33
C ILE A 387 19.29 -0.62 6.72
N ASN A 388 20.49 -1.02 6.37
CA ASN A 388 21.73 -0.23 6.47
C ASN A 388 22.31 -0.11 5.06
N PRO A 389 21.77 0.73 4.15
CA PRO A 389 22.54 1.09 2.99
C PRO A 389 23.82 1.66 3.59
N ARG A 390 24.95 1.05 3.30
CA ARG A 390 26.25 1.68 3.60
C ARG A 390 26.23 3.00 2.85
N ILE A 391 25.83 4.03 3.56
CA ILE A 391 25.83 5.46 3.17
C ILE A 391 27.28 5.88 2.84
N ARG A 392 28.22 4.94 2.80
CA ARG A 392 29.63 5.18 2.48
C ARG A 392 29.87 5.71 1.07
N ASP A 393 28.97 5.48 0.11
CA ASP A 393 29.15 5.98 -1.26
C ASP A 393 28.29 7.19 -1.61
N VAL A 394 27.38 7.62 -0.73
CA VAL A 394 26.65 8.85 -0.87
C VAL A 394 27.33 9.93 -0.03
N ARG A 395 28.46 10.46 -0.52
CA ARG A 395 28.93 11.76 -0.02
C ARG A 395 27.82 12.77 -0.27
N PRO A 396 27.20 13.36 0.76
CA PRO A 396 26.17 14.36 0.56
C PRO A 396 26.80 15.60 -0.05
N ARG A 397 26.77 15.73 -1.36
CA ARG A 397 26.93 17.03 -2.00
C ARG A 397 25.70 17.83 -1.63
N THR A 398 25.82 18.63 -0.59
CA THR A 398 24.80 19.53 -0.05
C THR A 398 23.61 18.82 0.61
N ARG A 399 23.70 18.54 1.91
CA ARG A 399 22.52 18.37 2.77
C ARG A 399 21.63 19.59 2.61
N PRO A 400 20.34 19.47 2.30
CA PRO A 400 19.41 20.55 2.59
C PRO A 400 19.50 20.81 4.09
N ARG A 401 19.87 22.01 4.50
CA ARG A 401 20.13 22.42 5.90
C ARG A 401 18.97 22.23 6.88
N HIS A 402 17.89 21.58 6.49
CA HIS A 402 16.65 21.49 7.25
C HIS A 402 16.01 20.09 7.32
N LEU A 403 16.73 19.03 6.91
CA LEU A 403 16.28 17.68 7.25
C LEU A 403 16.74 17.35 8.67
N PRO A 404 15.84 16.82 9.52
CA PRO A 404 16.27 16.27 10.81
C PRO A 404 17.38 15.25 10.59
N SER A 405 18.39 15.25 11.45
CA SER A 405 19.52 14.34 11.39
C SER A 405 19.14 12.85 11.53
N ASP A 406 17.90 12.54 11.88
CA ASP A 406 17.38 11.21 12.07
C ASP A 406 16.79 10.68 10.75
N ASN A 407 17.53 9.78 10.09
CA ASN A 407 16.97 8.98 9.01
C ASN A 407 15.94 8.01 9.61
N PRO A 408 14.64 8.07 9.21
CA PRO A 408 13.62 7.15 9.72
C PRO A 408 13.96 5.68 9.46
N LEU A 409 14.78 5.39 8.44
CA LEU A 409 15.25 4.04 8.11
C LEU A 409 16.34 3.56 9.07
N GLU A 410 17.15 4.46 9.63
CA GLU A 410 18.11 4.12 10.69
C GLU A 410 17.38 3.76 11.99
N ARG A 411 16.26 4.41 12.27
CA ARG A 411 15.38 4.02 13.39
C ARG A 411 14.71 2.67 13.17
N LEU A 412 14.30 2.34 11.93
CA LEU A 412 13.82 0.98 11.60
C LEU A 412 14.90 -0.08 11.86
N ALA A 413 16.16 0.25 11.63
CA ALA A 413 17.28 -0.67 11.87
C ALA A 413 17.66 -0.79 13.35
N THR A 414 17.55 0.31 14.11
CA THR A 414 17.96 0.39 15.53
C THR A 414 16.81 0.14 16.51
N ASP A 415 15.61 0.63 16.21
CA ASP A 415 14.44 0.57 17.09
C ASP A 415 13.44 -0.51 16.69
N ALA A 416 13.92 -1.55 16.02
CA ALA A 416 13.18 -2.73 15.63
C ALA A 416 11.66 -2.61 15.83
N VAL A 417 10.93 -2.31 14.76
CA VAL A 417 9.51 -2.68 14.68
C VAL A 417 9.47 -4.18 14.90
N ARG A 418 9.14 -4.59 16.13
CA ARG A 418 9.16 -6.01 16.52
C ARG A 418 7.81 -6.69 16.29
N GLU A 419 6.92 -6.02 15.59
CA GLU A 419 5.65 -6.62 15.20
C GLU A 419 5.88 -7.54 14.01
N GLN A 420 5.98 -8.84 14.27
CA GLN A 420 5.95 -9.86 13.22
C GLN A 420 4.51 -10.18 12.88
N PHE A 421 4.23 -10.35 11.58
CA PHE A 421 2.95 -10.88 11.14
C PHE A 421 3.10 -12.34 10.72
N PHE A 422 2.15 -13.16 11.17
CA PHE A 422 2.10 -14.59 10.93
C PHE A 422 0.96 -14.92 9.96
N PRO A 423 1.20 -14.83 8.63
CA PRO A 423 0.14 -15.05 7.64
C PRO A 423 -0.38 -16.49 7.62
N PHE A 424 0.40 -17.43 8.19
CA PHE A 424 0.12 -18.86 8.21
C PHE A 424 0.01 -19.42 9.62
N HIS A 425 -0.39 -18.60 10.58
CA HIS A 425 -0.65 -19.08 11.94
C HIS A 425 -1.85 -20.03 11.95
N ALA A 426 -1.79 -21.10 12.76
CA ALA A 426 -2.83 -22.14 12.79
C ALA A 426 -4.23 -21.57 13.07
N SER A 427 -4.35 -20.58 13.95
CA SER A 427 -5.62 -19.91 14.26
C SER A 427 -6.22 -19.11 13.10
N SER A 428 -5.46 -18.84 12.03
CA SER A 428 -5.95 -18.16 10.82
C SER A 428 -6.36 -19.12 9.70
N ARG A 429 -6.11 -20.42 9.86
CA ARG A 429 -6.48 -21.44 8.89
C ARG A 429 -7.99 -21.56 8.79
N PRO A 430 -8.59 -21.55 7.59
CA PRO A 430 -10.02 -21.80 7.42
C PRO A 430 -10.41 -23.17 8.00
N GLY A 431 -11.43 -23.19 8.86
CA GLY A 431 -11.88 -24.37 9.62
C GLY A 431 -11.21 -24.55 10.98
N ASP A 432 -10.06 -23.93 11.26
CA ASP A 432 -9.39 -23.96 12.57
C ASP A 432 -9.55 -22.63 13.34
N ARG A 433 -10.28 -21.68 12.77
CA ARG A 433 -10.59 -20.41 13.44
C ARG A 433 -11.52 -20.68 14.63
N LEU A 434 -11.38 -19.88 15.66
CA LEU A 434 -12.16 -20.05 16.88
C LEU A 434 -13.67 -20.08 16.64
N LEU A 435 -14.20 -19.19 15.79
CA LEU A 435 -15.62 -19.16 15.43
C LEU A 435 -16.07 -20.35 14.57
N ASP A 436 -15.16 -20.97 13.82
CA ASP A 436 -15.45 -22.17 13.03
C ASP A 436 -15.51 -23.41 13.94
N LEU A 437 -14.67 -23.45 14.99
CA LEU A 437 -14.59 -24.55 15.95
C LEU A 437 -15.71 -24.50 17.01
N PHE A 438 -16.11 -23.28 17.43
CA PHE A 438 -17.06 -23.08 18.52
C PHE A 438 -18.21 -22.11 18.16
N PRO A 439 -18.99 -22.38 17.10
CA PRO A 439 -19.93 -21.40 16.53
C PRO A 439 -21.05 -20.99 17.50
N HIS A 440 -21.41 -21.83 18.47
CA HIS A 440 -22.50 -21.58 19.42
C HIS A 440 -22.04 -21.13 20.81
N ARG A 441 -20.75 -21.07 21.05
CA ARG A 441 -20.20 -20.77 22.38
C ARG A 441 -19.57 -19.35 22.44
N ILE A 442 -19.50 -18.68 21.32
CA ILE A 442 -19.06 -17.28 21.21
C ILE A 442 -20.14 -16.52 20.47
N SER A 443 -20.68 -15.49 21.09
CA SER A 443 -21.61 -14.57 20.46
C SER A 443 -20.99 -13.18 20.35
N ILE A 444 -21.11 -12.56 19.15
CA ILE A 444 -20.63 -11.20 18.87
C ILE A 444 -21.80 -10.38 18.33
N ASP A 445 -22.21 -9.38 19.09
CA ASP A 445 -23.28 -8.46 18.70
C ASP A 445 -22.68 -7.04 18.53
N ALA A 446 -22.38 -6.69 17.29
CA ALA A 446 -21.86 -5.38 16.89
C ALA A 446 -22.97 -4.46 16.32
N TYR A 447 -24.24 -4.88 16.40
CA TYR A 447 -25.32 -4.10 15.84
C TYR A 447 -25.57 -2.80 16.62
N SER A 448 -25.77 -1.70 15.90
CA SER A 448 -26.46 -0.51 16.38
C SER A 448 -26.98 0.29 15.19
N PRO A 449 -28.13 0.98 15.33
CA PRO A 449 -28.60 1.91 14.34
C PRO A 449 -27.64 3.09 14.14
N LYS A 450 -27.87 3.89 13.10
CA LYS A 450 -27.04 5.08 12.82
C LYS A 450 -27.13 6.08 13.98
N LYS A 451 -25.99 6.49 14.54
CA LYS A 451 -25.91 7.46 15.64
C LYS A 451 -26.67 8.76 15.27
N GLY A 452 -27.53 9.21 16.18
CA GLY A 452 -28.35 10.42 15.99
C GLY A 452 -29.74 10.18 15.38
N SER A 453 -30.09 8.94 14.95
CA SER A 453 -31.41 8.59 14.49
C SER A 453 -32.38 8.33 15.68
N THR A 454 -33.69 8.41 15.43
CA THR A 454 -34.71 8.03 16.42
C THR A 454 -34.60 6.58 16.84
N LEU A 455 -34.31 5.69 15.87
CA LEU A 455 -34.03 4.27 16.10
C LEU A 455 -32.81 4.05 17.01
N PHE A 456 -31.79 4.91 16.93
CA PHE A 456 -30.65 4.82 17.82
C PHE A 456 -31.02 5.16 19.27
N LYS A 457 -31.86 6.15 19.48
CA LYS A 457 -32.32 6.53 20.84
C LYS A 457 -33.16 5.42 21.48
N ALA A 458 -34.09 4.82 20.74
CA ALA A 458 -34.87 3.67 21.19
C ALA A 458 -34.01 2.49 21.53
N TRP A 459 -33.10 2.09 20.62
CA TRP A 459 -32.14 1.01 20.82
C TRP A 459 -31.25 1.25 22.05
N LEU A 460 -30.78 2.48 22.28
CA LEU A 460 -29.97 2.82 23.45
C LEU A 460 -30.74 2.68 24.76
N SER A 461 -32.01 3.08 24.77
CA SER A 461 -32.90 2.87 25.92
C SER A 461 -33.09 1.39 26.23
N ASP A 462 -33.32 0.58 25.21
CA ASP A 462 -33.48 -0.88 25.38
C ASP A 462 -32.19 -1.54 25.82
N LEU A 463 -31.02 -1.09 25.30
CA LEU A 463 -29.72 -1.54 25.75
C LEU A 463 -29.50 -1.21 27.24
N ALA A 464 -29.84 0.01 27.68
CA ALA A 464 -29.71 0.42 29.09
C ALA A 464 -30.59 -0.44 30.00
N LYS A 465 -31.84 -0.69 29.64
CA LYS A 465 -32.75 -1.58 30.36
C LYS A 465 -32.18 -3.03 30.46
N SER A 466 -31.67 -3.54 29.34
CA SER A 466 -31.04 -4.86 29.29
C SER A 466 -29.83 -4.94 30.22
N ILE A 467 -28.99 -3.90 30.27
CA ILE A 467 -27.84 -3.83 31.17
C ILE A 467 -28.28 -3.79 32.63
N THR A 468 -29.33 -3.01 32.98
CA THR A 468 -29.87 -2.98 34.36
C THR A 468 -30.36 -4.37 34.81
N LEU A 469 -31.05 -5.08 33.93
CA LEU A 469 -31.48 -6.47 34.21
C LEU A 469 -30.28 -7.43 34.37
N LEU A 470 -29.22 -7.22 33.57
CA LEU A 470 -27.99 -8.03 33.70
C LEU A 470 -27.28 -7.75 35.03
N HIS A 471 -27.23 -6.51 35.49
CA HIS A 471 -26.64 -6.14 36.79
C HIS A 471 -27.40 -6.77 37.97
N SER A 472 -28.68 -7.10 37.81
CA SER A 472 -29.49 -7.82 38.83
C SER A 472 -29.30 -9.35 38.73
N SER A 473 -28.54 -9.84 37.76
CA SER A 473 -28.28 -11.26 37.57
C SER A 473 -26.97 -11.68 38.25
N THR A 474 -26.74 -12.98 38.36
CA THR A 474 -25.47 -13.57 38.84
C THR A 474 -24.35 -13.57 37.82
N ARG A 475 -24.57 -13.00 36.64
CA ARG A 475 -23.58 -12.98 35.55
C ARG A 475 -22.49 -11.95 35.79
N THR A 476 -21.28 -12.30 35.40
CA THR A 476 -20.16 -11.36 35.38
C THR A 476 -20.23 -10.47 34.14
N ILE A 477 -20.22 -9.18 34.35
CA ILE A 477 -20.28 -8.16 33.31
C ILE A 477 -18.95 -7.40 33.29
N ILE A 478 -18.38 -7.23 32.11
CA ILE A 478 -17.06 -6.62 31.91
C ILE A 478 -17.18 -5.52 30.86
N TYR A 479 -16.75 -4.31 31.20
CA TYR A 479 -16.66 -3.19 30.28
C TYR A 479 -15.21 -2.92 30.00
N SER A 480 -14.81 -2.84 28.71
CA SER A 480 -13.43 -2.57 28.32
C SER A 480 -13.36 -1.29 27.48
N ASP A 481 -12.27 -0.55 27.65
CA ASP A 481 -11.96 0.68 26.92
C ASP A 481 -10.47 0.80 26.67
N GLY A 482 -10.10 1.31 25.49
CA GLY A 482 -8.74 1.55 25.09
C GLY A 482 -8.56 2.91 24.43
N ALA A 483 -7.57 3.66 24.85
CA ALA A 483 -7.33 4.99 24.32
C ALA A 483 -5.86 5.20 23.91
N TYR A 484 -5.66 6.06 22.90
CA TYR A 484 -4.34 6.46 22.43
C TYR A 484 -4.27 7.98 22.23
N TRP A 485 -3.28 8.59 22.84
CA TRP A 485 -3.05 10.03 22.76
C TRP A 485 -1.98 10.36 21.73
N ASN A 486 -2.39 10.81 20.59
CA ASN A 486 -1.50 11.16 19.46
C ASN A 486 -0.41 12.20 19.80
N LYS A 487 -0.65 13.08 20.78
CA LYS A 487 0.33 14.11 21.16
C LYS A 487 1.51 13.54 21.93
N THR A 488 1.26 12.57 22.77
CA THR A 488 2.25 11.95 23.66
C THR A 488 2.71 10.56 23.20
N ALA A 489 2.07 10.01 22.16
CA ALA A 489 2.29 8.64 21.67
C ALA A 489 2.11 7.59 22.80
N ARG A 490 1.12 7.78 23.67
CA ARG A 490 0.85 6.89 24.81
C ARG A 490 -0.48 6.16 24.62
N GLY A 491 -0.44 4.85 24.80
CA GLY A 491 -1.61 4.01 24.87
C GLY A 491 -1.95 3.60 26.29
N ALA A 492 -3.22 3.38 26.57
CA ALA A 492 -3.69 2.80 27.81
C ALA A 492 -4.90 1.93 27.57
N TYR A 493 -5.07 0.94 28.42
CA TYR A 493 -6.22 0.07 28.48
C TYR A 493 -6.87 0.13 29.84
N SER A 494 -8.15 -0.17 29.89
CA SER A 494 -8.85 -0.46 31.12
C SER A 494 -9.94 -1.47 30.89
N PHE A 495 -10.31 -2.17 31.95
CA PHE A 495 -11.58 -2.86 32.04
C PHE A 495 -12.07 -2.81 33.48
N THR A 496 -13.39 -2.78 33.62
CA THR A 496 -14.06 -2.84 34.91
C THR A 496 -15.04 -4.00 34.92
N VAL A 497 -15.05 -4.71 36.02
CA VAL A 497 -15.86 -5.91 36.20
C VAL A 497 -16.94 -5.66 37.24
N PHE A 498 -18.18 -5.96 36.89
CA PHE A 498 -19.31 -5.97 37.80
C PHE A 498 -19.71 -7.43 38.10
N ARG A 499 -19.56 -7.80 39.38
CA ARG A 499 -19.89 -9.15 39.86
C ARG A 499 -20.29 -9.10 41.34
N ASP A 500 -21.29 -9.82 41.74
CA ASP A 500 -21.74 -9.96 43.15
C ASP A 500 -22.01 -8.55 43.78
N ASN A 501 -22.66 -7.67 43.03
CA ASN A 501 -22.92 -6.25 43.36
C ASN A 501 -21.68 -5.39 43.71
N ARG A 502 -20.52 -5.78 43.19
CA ARG A 502 -19.25 -5.06 43.40
C ARG A 502 -18.56 -4.77 42.09
N TRP A 503 -17.88 -3.62 42.05
CA TRP A 503 -17.01 -3.22 40.96
C TRP A 503 -15.56 -3.56 41.28
N GLN A 504 -14.84 -4.07 40.28
CA GLN A 504 -13.39 -4.30 40.34
C GLN A 504 -12.79 -3.62 39.12
N ASP A 505 -11.74 -2.79 39.34
CA ASP A 505 -11.14 -1.93 38.34
C ASP A 505 -9.75 -2.40 37.97
N PHE A 506 -9.48 -2.45 36.68
CA PHE A 506 -8.19 -2.79 36.10
C PHE A 506 -7.83 -1.78 35.03
N PHE A 507 -6.63 -1.27 35.06
CA PHE A 507 -6.14 -0.35 34.08
C PHE A 507 -4.60 -0.34 34.04
N GLY A 508 -4.07 -0.04 32.86
CA GLY A 508 -2.63 -0.01 32.69
C GLY A 508 -2.21 0.73 31.41
N TRP A 509 -0.92 0.88 31.30
CA TRP A 509 -0.31 1.34 30.08
C TRP A 509 -0.22 0.17 29.08
N CYS A 510 -0.37 0.46 27.79
CA CYS A 510 -0.14 -0.51 26.72
C CYS A 510 0.65 0.11 25.55
N PRO A 511 1.47 -0.69 24.86
CA PRO A 511 2.03 -0.28 23.59
C PRO A 511 0.89 -0.22 22.54
N ALA A 512 0.63 0.96 22.01
CA ALA A 512 -0.38 1.18 20.99
C ALA A 512 0.08 2.23 19.99
N GLY A 513 -0.26 2.08 18.72
CA GLY A 513 -0.03 3.07 17.67
C GLY A 513 -1.31 3.78 17.24
N SER A 514 -2.44 3.33 17.74
CA SER A 514 -3.76 3.88 17.48
C SER A 514 -4.73 3.53 18.61
N SER A 515 -5.88 4.22 18.67
CA SER A 515 -6.94 3.82 19.60
C SER A 515 -7.44 2.41 19.35
N PHE A 516 -7.43 1.95 18.09
CA PHE A 516 -7.80 0.58 17.74
C PHE A 516 -6.87 -0.45 18.42
N ASP A 517 -5.55 -0.23 18.42
CA ASP A 517 -4.60 -1.14 19.05
C ASP A 517 -4.85 -1.21 20.57
N ALA A 518 -5.08 -0.06 21.21
CA ALA A 518 -5.36 0.01 22.64
C ALA A 518 -6.67 -0.71 23.02
N GLU A 519 -7.70 -0.58 22.19
CA GLU A 519 -8.97 -1.31 22.36
C GLU A 519 -8.81 -2.84 22.27
N ILE A 520 -8.01 -3.32 21.30
CA ILE A 520 -7.72 -4.76 21.19
C ILE A 520 -6.95 -5.27 22.44
N VAL A 521 -6.01 -4.48 22.96
CA VAL A 521 -5.30 -4.82 24.20
C VAL A 521 -6.25 -4.84 25.40
N ALA A 522 -7.18 -3.87 25.48
CA ALA A 522 -8.19 -3.85 26.54
C ALA A 522 -9.08 -5.12 26.52
N ILE A 523 -9.46 -5.59 25.33
CA ILE A 523 -10.20 -6.84 25.14
C ILE A 523 -9.33 -8.03 25.55
N GLU A 524 -8.04 -8.06 25.17
CA GLU A 524 -7.09 -9.12 25.52
C GLU A 524 -6.97 -9.29 27.04
N GLU A 525 -6.69 -8.19 27.73
CA GLU A 525 -6.53 -8.19 29.20
C GLU A 525 -7.82 -8.61 29.91
N ALA A 526 -8.97 -8.12 29.45
CA ALA A 526 -10.26 -8.49 30.01
C ALA A 526 -10.60 -9.97 29.80
N VAL A 527 -10.33 -10.52 28.62
CA VAL A 527 -10.52 -11.94 28.30
C VAL A 527 -9.57 -12.80 29.12
N GLN A 528 -8.30 -12.42 29.21
CA GLN A 528 -7.31 -13.12 30.00
C GLN A 528 -7.72 -13.20 31.47
N TRP A 529 -8.16 -12.07 32.05
CA TRP A 529 -8.67 -12.02 33.40
C TRP A 529 -9.86 -12.97 33.60
N ALA A 530 -10.86 -12.92 32.74
CA ALA A 530 -12.04 -13.77 32.84
C ALA A 530 -11.70 -15.27 32.77
N CYS A 531 -10.74 -15.66 31.95
CA CYS A 531 -10.28 -17.03 31.83
C CYS A 531 -9.48 -17.48 33.06
N ILE A 532 -8.60 -16.64 33.61
CA ILE A 532 -7.83 -16.90 34.84
C ILE A 532 -8.80 -17.08 36.05
N GLN A 533 -9.82 -16.21 36.15
CA GLN A 533 -10.82 -16.27 37.22
C GLN A 533 -11.85 -17.39 37.00
N ASN A 534 -11.70 -18.23 35.99
CA ASN A 534 -12.60 -19.31 35.65
C ASN A 534 -14.08 -18.92 35.47
N ILE A 535 -14.33 -17.71 34.95
CA ILE A 535 -15.69 -17.23 34.66
C ILE A 535 -16.28 -18.04 33.49
N ASN A 536 -17.50 -18.61 33.71
CA ASN A 536 -18.10 -19.48 32.68
C ASN A 536 -18.86 -18.76 31.60
N ASP A 537 -19.65 -17.73 31.96
CA ASP A 537 -20.53 -16.99 31.02
C ASP A 537 -20.38 -15.49 31.13
N PRO A 538 -19.16 -14.92 30.91
CA PRO A 538 -18.96 -13.50 30.99
C PRO A 538 -19.60 -12.76 29.80
N ILE A 539 -20.10 -11.53 30.07
CA ILE A 539 -20.61 -10.63 29.06
C ILE A 539 -19.67 -9.44 28.98
N PHE A 540 -19.11 -9.21 27.79
CA PHE A 540 -18.21 -8.08 27.53
C PHE A 540 -18.95 -6.97 26.79
N PHE A 541 -18.84 -5.76 27.26
CA PHE A 541 -19.29 -4.55 26.57
C PHE A 541 -18.10 -3.78 26.06
N ILE A 542 -18.07 -3.53 24.74
CA ILE A 542 -16.95 -2.95 24.01
C ILE A 542 -17.45 -1.72 23.26
N ASN A 543 -16.80 -0.59 23.42
CA ASN A 543 -17.24 0.67 22.85
C ASN A 543 -16.74 0.93 21.41
N ASN A 544 -15.85 0.10 20.88
CA ASN A 544 -15.30 0.24 19.53
C ASN A 544 -15.79 -0.89 18.61
N LYS A 545 -16.70 -0.54 17.68
CA LYS A 545 -17.24 -1.50 16.71
C LYS A 545 -16.21 -2.18 15.84
N ALA A 546 -15.15 -1.45 15.43
CA ALA A 546 -14.11 -2.02 14.58
C ALA A 546 -13.29 -3.06 15.36
N ALA A 547 -12.95 -2.78 16.62
CA ALA A 547 -12.32 -3.73 17.51
C ALA A 547 -13.21 -4.93 17.75
N LEU A 548 -14.47 -4.73 18.15
CA LEU A 548 -15.46 -5.80 18.40
C LEU A 548 -15.68 -6.70 17.17
N SER A 549 -15.75 -6.13 15.97
CA SER A 549 -15.95 -6.92 14.74
C SER A 549 -14.71 -7.69 14.31
N SER A 550 -13.60 -7.51 14.98
CA SER A 550 -12.32 -7.96 14.44
C SER A 550 -11.32 -8.52 15.45
N PHE A 551 -11.60 -8.53 16.76
CA PHE A 551 -10.67 -9.02 17.77
C PHE A 551 -10.37 -10.55 17.69
N LEU A 552 -11.22 -11.33 17.04
CA LEU A 552 -11.00 -12.73 16.72
C LEU A 552 -10.48 -12.97 15.28
N ASP A 553 -10.26 -11.92 14.51
CA ASP A 553 -9.72 -12.03 13.17
C ASP A 553 -8.19 -12.09 13.22
N THR A 554 -7.64 -13.27 13.19
CA THR A 554 -6.20 -13.56 13.26
C THR A 554 -5.46 -13.39 11.93
N ARG A 555 -6.13 -12.90 10.88
CA ARG A 555 -5.46 -12.58 9.59
C ARG A 555 -4.50 -11.42 9.76
N VAL A 556 -3.53 -11.33 8.84
CA VAL A 556 -2.51 -10.27 8.87
C VAL A 556 -3.14 -8.86 8.80
N ARG A 557 -2.97 -8.12 9.89
CA ARG A 557 -3.41 -6.73 10.06
C ARG A 557 -2.77 -6.12 11.32
N PRO A 558 -2.91 -4.82 11.58
CA PRO A 558 -2.50 -4.23 12.86
C PRO A 558 -3.11 -5.01 14.05
N SER A 559 -2.35 -5.14 15.12
CA SER A 559 -2.71 -5.89 16.33
C SER A 559 -2.92 -7.39 16.15
N GLN A 560 -2.42 -8.01 15.06
CA GLN A 560 -2.58 -9.45 14.81
C GLN A 560 -2.12 -10.31 15.99
N MET A 561 -0.99 -9.98 16.62
CA MET A 561 -0.47 -10.75 17.75
C MET A 561 -1.43 -10.78 18.94
N ALA A 562 -2.06 -9.66 19.26
CA ALA A 562 -3.07 -9.61 20.32
C ALA A 562 -4.30 -10.46 19.94
N THR A 563 -4.77 -10.37 18.69
CA THR A 563 -5.91 -11.19 18.25
C THR A 563 -5.59 -12.69 18.20
N ILE A 564 -4.35 -13.08 17.93
CA ILE A 564 -3.88 -14.46 18.02
C ILE A 564 -3.93 -14.92 19.49
N ARG A 565 -3.36 -14.15 20.43
CA ARG A 565 -3.37 -14.49 21.86
C ARG A 565 -4.77 -14.59 22.42
N ILE A 566 -5.66 -13.65 22.09
CA ILE A 566 -7.09 -13.74 22.48
C ILE A 566 -7.70 -15.07 21.98
N SER A 567 -7.44 -15.41 20.71
CA SER A 567 -7.98 -16.62 20.11
C SER A 567 -7.44 -17.90 20.78
N GLU A 568 -6.17 -17.90 21.15
CA GLU A 568 -5.53 -19.03 21.83
C GLU A 568 -6.04 -19.21 23.28
N ILE A 569 -6.13 -18.11 24.04
CA ILE A 569 -6.67 -18.11 25.41
C ILE A 569 -8.12 -18.62 25.41
N LEU A 570 -8.96 -18.08 24.51
CA LEU A 570 -10.35 -18.52 24.39
C LEU A 570 -10.45 -19.98 23.92
N LYS A 571 -9.60 -20.39 22.96
CA LYS A 571 -9.58 -21.77 22.47
C LYS A 571 -9.25 -22.75 23.57
N ASP A 572 -8.21 -22.48 24.35
CA ASP A 572 -7.81 -23.30 25.48
C ASP A 572 -8.95 -23.41 26.51
N ARG A 573 -9.55 -22.29 26.88
CA ARG A 573 -10.68 -22.27 27.81
C ARG A 573 -11.89 -23.02 27.28
N LEU A 574 -12.23 -22.89 26.01
CA LEU A 574 -13.40 -23.55 25.41
C LEU A 574 -13.21 -25.06 25.24
N ILE A 575 -11.98 -25.52 25.00
CA ILE A 575 -11.69 -26.98 24.97
C ILE A 575 -11.85 -27.59 26.35
N ASN A 576 -11.33 -26.92 27.38
CA ASN A 576 -11.22 -27.49 28.74
C ASN A 576 -12.43 -27.19 29.63
N SER A 577 -13.45 -26.48 29.17
CA SER A 577 -14.63 -26.13 29.93
C SER A 577 -15.88 -26.06 29.07
N ARG A 578 -17.07 -25.94 29.71
CA ARG A 578 -18.35 -25.67 29.02
C ARG A 578 -18.68 -24.18 28.95
N SER A 579 -17.69 -23.30 29.15
CA SER A 579 -17.87 -21.83 29.13
C SER A 579 -18.43 -21.31 27.80
N SER A 580 -19.15 -20.22 27.87
CA SER A 580 -19.58 -19.42 26.69
C SER A 580 -19.18 -17.95 26.89
N PHE A 581 -18.99 -17.20 25.80
CA PHE A 581 -18.54 -15.81 25.86
C PHE A 581 -19.46 -14.93 25.01
N SER A 582 -19.95 -13.84 25.58
CA SER A 582 -20.79 -12.88 24.86
C SER A 582 -20.08 -11.53 24.77
N PHE A 583 -19.90 -11.02 23.54
CA PHE A 583 -19.28 -9.72 23.26
C PHE A 583 -20.32 -8.81 22.61
N ARG A 584 -20.61 -7.65 23.21
CA ARG A 584 -21.66 -6.74 22.79
C ARG A 584 -21.14 -5.32 22.61
N TYR A 585 -21.67 -4.65 21.62
CA TYR A 585 -21.34 -3.24 21.40
C TYR A 585 -22.06 -2.36 22.44
N CYS A 586 -21.27 -1.44 23.03
CA CYS A 586 -21.76 -0.40 23.93
C CYS A 586 -21.22 0.95 23.44
N PRO A 587 -22.09 1.92 23.07
CA PRO A 587 -21.60 3.20 22.54
C PRO A 587 -20.93 4.04 23.62
N SER A 588 -19.80 4.67 23.29
CA SER A 588 -19.10 5.60 24.19
C SER A 588 -19.92 6.87 24.46
N HIS A 589 -19.76 7.44 25.65
CA HIS A 589 -20.42 8.68 26.09
C HIS A 589 -21.94 8.66 25.93
N SER A 590 -22.56 7.59 26.33
CA SER A 590 -24.02 7.36 26.17
C SER A 590 -24.77 7.21 27.49
N GLY A 591 -24.11 7.51 28.62
CA GLY A 591 -24.74 7.45 29.97
C GLY A 591 -24.86 6.02 30.49
N ILE A 592 -24.02 5.08 30.01
CA ILE A 592 -23.91 3.71 30.56
C ILE A 592 -22.78 3.69 31.56
N ASP A 593 -23.10 3.63 32.84
CA ASP A 593 -22.17 3.85 33.96
C ASP A 593 -20.89 3.01 33.87
N GLY A 594 -21.00 1.72 33.57
CA GLY A 594 -19.84 0.83 33.48
C GLY A 594 -18.88 1.21 32.33
N ASN A 595 -19.45 1.64 31.20
CA ASN A 595 -18.63 2.08 30.06
C ASN A 595 -17.98 3.45 30.32
N ASP A 596 -18.72 4.40 30.89
CA ASP A 596 -18.19 5.70 31.25
C ASP A 596 -17.17 5.61 32.40
N HIS A 597 -17.28 4.56 33.26
CA HIS A 597 -16.30 4.26 34.28
C HIS A 597 -14.99 3.73 33.66
N ALA A 598 -15.08 2.79 32.72
CA ALA A 598 -13.91 2.29 31.99
C ALA A 598 -13.16 3.43 31.28
N ASP A 599 -13.85 4.34 30.58
CA ASP A 599 -13.24 5.53 29.94
C ASP A 599 -12.47 6.42 30.93
N ARG A 600 -13.00 6.59 32.16
CA ARG A 600 -12.27 7.32 33.22
C ARG A 600 -10.99 6.60 33.67
N LEU A 601 -11.05 5.27 33.80
CA LEU A 601 -9.90 4.46 34.18
C LEU A 601 -8.80 4.46 33.11
N THR A 602 -9.18 4.38 31.84
CA THR A 602 -8.25 4.44 30.70
C THR A 602 -7.42 5.74 30.75
N LYS A 603 -8.05 6.88 31.10
CA LYS A 603 -7.35 8.14 31.27
C LYS A 603 -6.33 8.10 32.40
N ARG A 604 -6.58 7.37 33.48
CA ARG A 604 -5.61 7.14 34.57
C ARG A 604 -4.46 6.25 34.13
N GLY A 605 -4.73 5.23 33.30
CA GLY A 605 -3.73 4.31 32.75
C GLY A 605 -2.65 5.02 31.94
N THR A 606 -2.94 6.14 31.28
CA THR A 606 -1.92 6.91 30.55
C THR A 606 -0.86 7.54 31.43
N ALA A 607 -1.16 7.84 32.67
CA ALA A 607 -0.19 8.37 33.63
C ALA A 607 0.88 7.33 34.01
N LEU A 608 0.58 6.04 33.84
CA LEU A 608 1.49 4.93 34.12
C LEU A 608 2.48 4.66 32.97
N ALA A 609 2.31 5.30 31.83
CA ALA A 609 3.15 5.06 30.67
C ALA A 609 4.61 5.47 30.94
N PRO A 610 5.60 4.62 30.63
CA PRO A 610 7.02 4.96 30.76
C PRO A 610 7.36 6.14 29.86
N VAL A 611 8.39 6.90 30.25
CA VAL A 611 8.85 8.09 29.51
C VAL A 611 9.27 7.73 28.09
N THR A 612 9.87 6.57 27.92
CA THR A 612 10.24 5.98 26.61
C THR A 612 9.51 4.66 26.42
N PRO A 613 8.56 4.55 25.50
CA PRO A 613 7.88 3.28 25.25
C PRO A 613 8.87 2.25 24.70
N PRO A 614 8.94 1.05 25.25
CA PRO A 614 9.96 0.05 24.92
C PRO A 614 9.81 -0.61 23.55
N ARG A 615 8.72 -0.35 22.80
CA ARG A 615 8.46 -0.96 21.47
C ARG A 615 7.63 -0.03 20.61
N LEU A 616 8.08 0.20 19.37
CA LEU A 616 7.28 0.85 18.34
C LEU A 616 6.44 -0.22 17.61
N LEU A 617 5.13 -0.07 17.63
CA LEU A 617 4.26 -0.82 16.74
C LEU A 617 4.37 -0.28 15.31
N LEU A 618 4.08 -1.13 14.34
CA LEU A 618 4.06 -0.75 12.92
C LEU A 618 3.19 0.47 12.65
N SER A 619 2.02 0.55 13.27
CA SER A 619 1.09 1.67 13.18
C SER A 619 1.70 2.98 13.69
N ASP A 620 2.44 2.97 14.79
CA ASP A 620 3.18 4.12 15.32
C ASP A 620 4.23 4.62 14.34
N PHE A 621 5.04 3.70 13.84
CA PHE A 621 6.07 4.03 12.87
C PHE A 621 5.49 4.67 11.61
N ILE A 622 4.43 4.09 11.02
CA ILE A 622 3.77 4.64 9.84
C ILE A 622 3.16 6.02 10.14
N ASN A 623 2.60 6.21 11.32
CA ASN A 623 2.02 7.49 11.71
C ASN A 623 3.10 8.56 11.91
N ASP A 624 4.19 8.24 12.60
CA ASP A 624 5.33 9.15 12.80
C ASP A 624 5.96 9.53 11.45
N TYR A 625 6.23 8.55 10.60
CA TYR A 625 6.77 8.81 9.26
C TYR A 625 5.85 9.69 8.41
N THR A 626 4.54 9.43 8.45
CA THR A 626 3.55 10.26 7.76
C THR A 626 3.52 11.70 8.30
N LYS A 627 3.64 11.87 9.62
CA LYS A 627 3.76 13.20 10.25
C LYS A 627 5.03 13.92 9.78
N ARG A 628 6.18 13.24 9.77
CA ARG A 628 7.46 13.82 9.29
C ARG A 628 7.39 14.23 7.82
N MET A 629 6.82 13.39 6.97
CA MET A 629 6.63 13.73 5.55
C MET A 629 5.65 14.89 5.36
N THR A 630 4.64 14.99 6.20
CA THR A 630 3.73 16.15 6.22
C THR A 630 4.46 17.44 6.63
N ILE A 631 5.33 17.36 7.64
CA ILE A 631 6.17 18.50 8.07
C ILE A 631 7.13 18.86 6.94
N HIS A 632 7.77 17.87 6.31
CA HIS A 632 8.67 18.09 5.18
C HIS A 632 7.96 18.80 4.03
N TRP A 633 6.74 18.37 3.66
CA TRP A 633 5.97 19.09 2.63
C TRP A 633 5.67 20.54 3.03
N ARG A 634 5.33 20.78 4.30
CA ARG A 634 5.10 22.14 4.80
C ARG A 634 6.35 23.00 4.75
N VAL A 635 7.50 22.43 5.12
CA VAL A 635 8.80 23.10 5.04
C VAL A 635 9.14 23.46 3.58
N LEU A 636 9.00 22.49 2.67
CA LEU A 636 9.18 22.75 1.23
C LEU A 636 8.25 23.85 0.73
N PHE A 637 6.97 23.80 1.10
CA PHE A 637 5.98 24.78 0.69
C PHE A 637 6.25 26.18 1.23
N THR A 638 6.89 26.29 2.37
CA THR A 638 7.27 27.58 2.99
C THR A 638 8.66 28.05 2.57
N SER A 639 9.43 27.23 1.87
CA SER A 639 10.76 27.59 1.38
C SER A 639 10.70 28.67 0.29
N ARG A 640 11.62 29.63 0.36
CA ARG A 640 11.75 30.69 -0.68
C ARG A 640 12.09 30.15 -2.06
N SER A 641 12.77 29.01 -2.13
CA SER A 641 13.14 28.35 -3.39
C SER A 641 12.00 27.55 -4.02
N PHE A 642 10.92 27.33 -3.31
CA PHE A 642 9.79 26.54 -3.80
C PHE A 642 8.95 27.39 -4.77
N LYS A 643 8.75 26.89 -5.99
CA LYS A 643 7.90 27.56 -6.97
C LYS A 643 6.45 27.63 -6.48
N GLY A 644 5.98 28.81 -6.16
CA GLY A 644 4.70 29.05 -5.51
C GLY A 644 4.80 30.06 -4.37
N GLN A 645 5.90 30.80 -4.29
CA GLN A 645 6.15 31.80 -3.25
C GLN A 645 5.04 32.86 -3.14
N GLN A 646 4.35 33.13 -4.23
CA GLN A 646 3.18 33.99 -4.32
C GLN A 646 2.00 33.56 -3.43
N TRP A 647 2.10 32.39 -2.78
CA TRP A 647 1.17 31.89 -1.78
C TRP A 647 1.58 32.22 -0.34
N LEU A 648 2.56 33.10 -0.15
CA LEU A 648 3.08 33.44 1.18
C LEU A 648 2.01 33.72 2.23
N PRO A 649 0.96 34.52 1.98
CA PRO A 649 -0.08 34.78 2.95
C PRO A 649 -0.88 33.52 3.32
N ILE A 650 -1.26 32.70 2.34
CA ILE A 650 -1.95 31.42 2.56
C ILE A 650 -1.06 30.46 3.32
N ARG A 651 0.22 30.39 2.99
CA ARG A 651 1.22 29.57 3.68
C ARG A 651 1.37 29.92 5.15
N ARG A 652 1.32 31.19 5.51
CA ARG A 652 1.43 31.67 6.89
C ARG A 652 0.17 31.42 7.71
N GLN A 653 -1.00 31.24 7.08
CA GLN A 653 -2.26 30.98 7.75
C GLN A 653 -2.39 29.51 8.22
N LYS A 654 -1.67 29.17 9.28
CA LYS A 654 -1.62 27.81 9.85
C LYS A 654 -3.00 27.17 10.14
N LYS A 655 -4.04 27.99 10.36
CA LYS A 655 -5.40 27.50 10.65
C LYS A 655 -6.21 27.20 9.41
N VAL A 656 -5.90 27.82 8.27
CA VAL A 656 -6.73 27.75 7.04
C VAL A 656 -6.24 26.64 6.12
N PHE A 657 -4.92 26.47 6.01
CA PHE A 657 -4.35 25.50 5.11
C PHE A 657 -3.23 24.69 5.78
N LYS A 658 -3.45 23.40 5.91
CA LYS A 658 -2.48 22.43 6.42
C LYS A 658 -2.29 21.33 5.39
N PRO A 659 -1.28 21.44 4.47
CA PRO A 659 -1.00 20.33 3.60
C PRO A 659 -0.70 19.09 4.44
N ALA A 660 -1.36 18.00 4.13
CA ALA A 660 -1.19 16.72 4.78
C ALA A 660 -1.06 15.62 3.73
N VAL A 661 -0.05 14.77 3.92
CA VAL A 661 0.28 13.71 2.97
C VAL A 661 -0.83 12.68 2.79
N ARG A 662 -1.68 12.50 3.80
CA ARG A 662 -2.86 11.63 3.79
C ARG A 662 -4.16 12.42 3.77
N ASN A 663 -4.24 13.49 3.00
CA ASN A 663 -5.53 14.14 2.79
C ASN A 663 -6.44 13.24 1.94
N LYS A 664 -7.63 12.97 2.47
CA LYS A 664 -8.71 12.42 1.64
C LYS A 664 -9.16 13.52 0.68
N ALA A 665 -9.38 13.20 -0.59
CA ALA A 665 -9.92 14.16 -1.56
C ALA A 665 -11.27 14.76 -1.08
N SER A 666 -12.00 14.03 -0.24
CA SER A 666 -13.25 14.49 0.38
C SER A 666 -13.08 15.62 1.41
N THR A 667 -11.86 15.85 1.91
CA THR A 667 -11.56 16.89 2.93
C THR A 667 -10.63 17.97 2.40
N ASN A 668 -10.45 18.07 1.08
CA ASN A 668 -9.65 19.12 0.47
C ASN A 668 -10.41 20.45 0.53
N PHE A 669 -9.83 21.42 1.23
CA PHE A 669 -10.39 22.74 1.42
C PHE A 669 -10.80 23.43 0.11
N PHE A 670 -9.98 23.38 -0.92
CA PHE A 670 -10.29 24.03 -2.20
C PHE A 670 -11.42 23.34 -2.95
N PHE A 671 -11.52 22.02 -2.83
CA PHE A 671 -12.61 21.26 -3.45
C PHE A 671 -13.94 21.49 -2.74
N GLU A 672 -13.93 21.63 -1.40
CA GLU A 672 -15.11 21.99 -0.64
C GLU A 672 -15.54 23.42 -0.94
N LEU A 673 -14.60 24.35 -0.98
CA LEU A 673 -14.84 25.75 -1.28
C LEU A 673 -15.48 25.96 -2.66
N SER A 674 -15.03 25.18 -3.66
CA SER A 674 -15.60 25.22 -5.01
C SER A 674 -16.89 24.40 -5.18
N GLY A 675 -17.40 23.76 -4.11
CA GLY A 675 -18.54 22.86 -4.22
C GLY A 675 -18.26 21.64 -5.13
N ASN A 676 -16.99 21.29 -5.30
CA ASN A 676 -16.52 20.29 -6.26
C ASN A 676 -16.78 20.65 -7.75
N ASP A 677 -17.01 21.94 -8.03
CA ASP A 677 -17.14 22.45 -9.40
C ASP A 677 -15.76 22.81 -9.97
N ILE A 678 -15.44 22.23 -11.12
CA ILE A 678 -14.15 22.44 -11.80
C ILE A 678 -14.04 23.85 -12.41
N VAL A 679 -15.16 24.42 -12.86
CA VAL A 679 -15.16 25.77 -13.45
C VAL A 679 -14.82 26.80 -12.37
N LEU A 680 -15.49 26.69 -11.23
CA LEU A 680 -15.24 27.57 -10.09
C LEU A 680 -13.82 27.36 -9.54
N LEU A 681 -13.41 26.10 -9.33
CA LEU A 681 -12.05 25.81 -8.87
C LEU A 681 -10.98 26.36 -9.82
N SER A 682 -11.14 26.19 -11.13
CA SER A 682 -10.15 26.66 -12.09
C SER A 682 -9.99 28.16 -12.08
N ARG A 683 -11.09 28.91 -11.98
CA ARG A 683 -11.08 30.39 -11.89
C ARG A 683 -10.44 30.84 -10.58
N MET A 684 -10.84 30.25 -9.45
CA MET A 684 -10.26 30.54 -8.15
C MET A 684 -8.75 30.25 -8.13
N ALA A 685 -8.34 29.08 -8.61
CA ALA A 685 -6.94 28.67 -8.62
C ALA A 685 -6.08 29.61 -9.49
N ARG A 686 -6.59 30.05 -10.64
CA ARG A 686 -5.92 31.01 -11.51
C ARG A 686 -5.81 32.40 -10.88
N ALA A 687 -6.87 32.87 -10.23
CA ALA A 687 -6.87 34.14 -9.50
C ALA A 687 -5.87 34.11 -8.33
N ILE A 688 -5.95 33.09 -7.48
CA ILE A 688 -5.07 32.94 -6.31
C ILE A 688 -3.59 32.87 -6.73
N THR A 689 -3.26 32.15 -7.80
CA THR A 689 -1.87 31.99 -8.26
C THR A 689 -1.36 33.11 -9.15
N ASN A 690 -2.18 34.14 -9.37
CA ASN A 690 -1.89 35.21 -10.36
C ASN A 690 -1.52 34.67 -11.76
N HIS A 691 -2.16 33.56 -12.15
CA HIS A 691 -2.07 32.98 -13.48
C HIS A 691 -3.44 32.92 -14.17
N ALA A 692 -4.27 33.95 -13.92
CA ALA A 692 -5.46 34.24 -14.70
C ALA A 692 -5.06 35.05 -15.99
N PRO A 693 -5.88 35.03 -17.04
CA PRO A 693 -5.56 35.73 -18.30
C PRO A 693 -5.77 37.25 -18.19
N THR A 694 -5.21 37.85 -17.17
CA THR A 694 -5.20 39.31 -16.91
C THR A 694 -4.04 39.99 -17.59
N GLY A 695 -3.99 41.31 -17.59
CA GLY A 695 -2.87 42.10 -18.12
C GLY A 695 -1.53 41.77 -17.49
N ASP A 696 -1.51 41.49 -16.16
CA ASP A 696 -0.32 41.03 -15.47
C ASP A 696 0.22 39.69 -16.01
N TYR A 697 -0.69 38.77 -16.33
CA TYR A 697 -0.34 37.48 -16.91
C TYR A 697 0.17 37.68 -18.34
N ARG A 698 -0.53 38.52 -19.16
CA ARG A 698 -0.14 38.81 -20.52
C ARG A 698 1.24 39.48 -20.57
N ARG A 699 1.50 40.47 -19.73
CA ARG A 699 2.82 41.09 -19.62
C ARG A 699 3.96 40.10 -19.41
N ARG A 700 3.73 39.06 -18.62
CA ARG A 700 4.76 38.07 -18.28
C ARG A 700 4.92 36.98 -19.33
N PHE A 701 3.85 36.57 -19.98
CA PHE A 701 3.81 35.35 -20.79
C PHE A 701 3.38 35.56 -22.24
N LEU A 702 2.74 36.69 -22.54
CA LEU A 702 2.17 37.04 -23.83
C LEU A 702 2.32 38.56 -24.06
N PRO A 703 3.55 39.09 -24.09
CA PRO A 703 3.79 40.52 -24.04
C PRO A 703 3.21 41.29 -25.25
N ASP A 704 2.98 40.61 -26.36
CA ASP A 704 2.39 41.18 -27.58
C ASP A 704 0.88 41.45 -27.47
N LEU A 705 0.24 40.95 -26.41
CA LEU A 705 -1.19 41.16 -26.19
C LEU A 705 -1.44 42.38 -25.29
N GLU A 706 -2.60 43.06 -25.51
CA GLU A 706 -3.04 44.21 -24.73
C GLU A 706 -3.05 43.94 -23.22
N GLN A 707 -2.43 44.80 -22.45
CA GLN A 707 -2.22 44.63 -21.00
C GLN A 707 -3.18 45.47 -20.16
N HIS A 708 -3.82 46.49 -20.76
CA HIS A 708 -4.78 47.33 -20.07
C HIS A 708 -6.17 46.72 -20.02
N CYS A 709 -7.00 47.25 -19.13
CA CYS A 709 -8.37 46.81 -18.99
C CYS A 709 -9.24 47.33 -20.14
N PRO A 710 -9.93 46.48 -20.89
CA PRO A 710 -10.79 46.94 -21.98
C PRO A 710 -11.94 47.87 -21.53
N ALA A 711 -12.38 47.76 -20.27
CA ALA A 711 -13.43 48.60 -19.70
C ALA A 711 -12.88 49.84 -18.98
N CYS A 712 -11.62 49.86 -18.65
CA CYS A 712 -10.92 50.95 -17.95
C CYS A 712 -9.53 51.13 -18.59
N PRO A 713 -9.42 51.67 -19.82
CA PRO A 713 -8.18 51.68 -20.59
C PRO A 713 -7.01 52.38 -19.91
N GLN A 714 -7.27 53.31 -19.00
CA GLN A 714 -6.28 54.01 -18.19
C GLN A 714 -5.62 53.13 -17.09
N HIS A 715 -6.19 51.96 -16.83
CA HIS A 715 -5.67 51.07 -15.80
C HIS A 715 -5.13 49.78 -16.38
N ALA A 716 -3.97 49.32 -15.88
CA ALA A 716 -3.50 47.97 -16.17
C ALA A 716 -4.51 46.94 -15.65
N GLN A 717 -4.79 45.91 -16.45
CA GLN A 717 -5.72 44.86 -16.07
C GLN A 717 -5.08 43.90 -15.05
N THR A 718 -4.80 44.39 -13.85
CA THR A 718 -4.33 43.55 -12.75
C THR A 718 -5.50 42.74 -12.21
N ARG A 719 -5.22 41.65 -11.50
CA ARG A 719 -6.28 40.88 -10.83
C ARG A 719 -6.99 41.71 -9.74
N THR A 720 -6.25 42.59 -9.04
CA THR A 720 -6.81 43.55 -8.07
C THR A 720 -7.82 44.47 -8.74
N HIS A 721 -7.42 45.06 -9.86
CA HIS A 721 -8.31 45.91 -10.65
C HIS A 721 -9.59 45.16 -11.06
N VAL A 722 -9.45 43.94 -11.63
CA VAL A 722 -10.59 43.13 -12.10
C VAL A 722 -11.56 42.79 -10.96
N LEU A 723 -11.06 42.41 -9.81
CA LEU A 723 -11.88 41.90 -8.73
C LEU A 723 -12.49 42.98 -7.83
N PHE A 724 -11.85 44.18 -7.73
CA PHE A 724 -12.28 45.17 -6.74
C PHE A 724 -12.52 46.57 -7.32
N HIS A 725 -11.99 46.86 -8.50
CA HIS A 725 -11.99 48.25 -8.99
C HIS A 725 -12.53 48.42 -10.43
N CYS A 726 -12.68 47.33 -11.17
CA CYS A 726 -13.12 47.42 -12.56
C CYS A 726 -14.61 47.77 -12.64
N SER A 727 -14.95 48.88 -13.31
CA SER A 727 -16.32 49.34 -13.50
C SER A 727 -17.26 48.28 -14.12
N ARG A 728 -16.73 47.48 -15.05
CA ARG A 728 -17.47 46.39 -15.72
C ARG A 728 -17.99 45.34 -14.75
N TYR A 729 -17.32 45.10 -13.62
CA TYR A 729 -17.65 44.08 -12.64
C TYR A 729 -18.19 44.66 -11.32
N SER A 730 -18.53 45.94 -11.30
CA SER A 730 -19.02 46.63 -10.10
C SER A 730 -20.16 45.90 -9.35
N PRO A 731 -21.17 45.30 -10.01
CA PRO A 731 -22.20 44.55 -9.32
C PRO A 731 -21.64 43.30 -8.61
N LEU A 732 -20.58 42.69 -9.18
CA LEU A 732 -19.91 41.52 -8.59
C LEU A 732 -19.05 41.90 -7.38
N HIS A 733 -18.50 43.13 -7.37
CA HIS A 733 -17.72 43.61 -6.23
C HIS A 733 -18.56 43.70 -4.98
N THR A 734 -19.78 44.24 -5.07
CA THR A 734 -20.74 44.31 -3.96
C THR A 734 -21.14 42.91 -3.51
N SER A 735 -21.47 42.01 -4.45
CA SER A 735 -21.78 40.60 -4.15
C SER A 735 -20.62 39.87 -3.51
N LEU A 736 -19.40 40.09 -3.96
CA LEU A 736 -18.18 39.46 -3.38
C LEU A 736 -17.97 39.99 -1.96
N THR A 737 -18.11 41.28 -1.75
CA THR A 737 -17.99 41.91 -0.42
C THR A 737 -19.09 41.42 0.52
N ASN A 738 -20.36 41.39 0.09
CA ASN A 738 -21.47 40.88 0.85
C ASN A 738 -21.32 39.38 1.16
N TRP A 739 -20.90 38.58 0.19
CA TRP A 739 -20.62 37.15 0.42
C TRP A 739 -19.51 36.95 1.44
N CYS A 740 -18.50 37.83 1.46
CA CYS A 740 -17.49 37.84 2.48
C CYS A 740 -18.03 38.17 3.88
N HIS A 741 -19.07 39.02 3.95
CA HIS A 741 -19.65 39.44 5.21
C HIS A 741 -20.77 38.50 5.72
N ASP A 742 -21.56 37.89 4.83
CA ASP A 742 -22.73 37.07 5.17
C ASP A 742 -22.43 35.64 5.65
N ARG A 743 -21.27 35.12 5.38
CA ARG A 743 -20.92 33.80 5.91
C ARG A 743 -20.48 33.83 7.37
N ASN A 744 -21.49 34.11 8.22
CA ASN A 744 -21.36 34.06 9.68
C ASN A 744 -20.95 32.68 10.25
N ASN A 745 -20.94 31.61 9.46
CA ASN A 745 -20.80 30.23 9.94
C ASN A 745 -19.39 29.66 9.87
N SER A 746 -18.39 30.33 9.35
CA SER A 746 -17.03 29.89 9.51
C SER A 746 -16.13 30.96 10.10
N LYS A 747 -15.87 30.80 11.38
CA LYS A 747 -14.85 31.53 12.14
C LYS A 747 -13.52 31.66 11.35
N LEU A 748 -13.30 30.75 10.43
CA LEU A 748 -12.18 30.68 9.52
C LEU A 748 -12.20 31.78 8.45
N TRP A 749 -13.35 31.98 7.81
CA TRP A 749 -13.54 32.98 6.77
C TRP A 749 -13.45 34.39 7.30
N LYS A 750 -14.13 34.62 8.44
CA LYS A 750 -14.11 35.92 9.10
C LYS A 750 -12.69 36.34 9.51
N THR A 751 -11.90 35.43 10.06
CA THR A 751 -10.51 35.67 10.44
C THR A 751 -9.60 35.85 9.22
N PHE A 752 -9.86 35.12 8.13
CA PHE A 752 -9.09 35.18 6.92
C PHE A 752 -9.28 36.51 6.18
N PHE A 753 -10.55 36.92 6.02
CA PHE A 753 -10.88 38.18 5.36
C PHE A 753 -10.52 39.41 6.17
N GLN A 754 -10.70 39.38 7.48
CA GLN A 754 -10.32 40.50 8.36
C GLN A 754 -8.82 40.74 8.41
N ARG A 755 -8.00 39.73 8.13
CA ARG A 755 -6.53 39.86 8.22
C ARG A 755 -5.82 40.03 6.87
N ASN A 756 -6.43 39.63 5.75
CA ASN A 756 -5.79 39.66 4.45
C ASN A 756 -6.77 39.49 3.28
N THR A 757 -7.60 40.46 3.03
CA THR A 757 -8.56 40.42 1.91
C THR A 757 -7.89 40.22 0.56
N THR A 758 -6.71 40.80 0.37
CA THR A 758 -5.92 40.68 -0.85
C THR A 758 -5.32 39.28 -1.01
N ALA A 759 -4.80 38.70 0.07
CA ALA A 759 -4.12 37.43 0.05
C ALA A 759 -5.01 36.25 -0.30
N PHE A 760 -6.30 36.29 0.02
CA PHE A 760 -7.22 35.22 -0.30
C PHE A 760 -7.54 35.15 -1.80
N THR A 761 -7.77 36.29 -2.39
CA THR A 761 -8.17 36.38 -3.80
C THR A 761 -6.98 36.30 -4.73
N PHE A 762 -5.81 36.75 -4.27
CA PHE A 762 -4.65 36.97 -5.10
C PHE A 762 -3.44 36.11 -4.74
N GLY A 763 -3.54 35.32 -3.67
CA GLY A 763 -2.43 34.42 -3.28
C GLY A 763 -1.24 35.10 -2.79
N ASP A 764 -1.15 36.45 -2.62
CA ASP A 764 -0.09 37.02 -2.03
C ASP A 764 0.46 38.22 -2.44
N LEU A 765 0.10 39.13 -2.48
CA LEU A 765 1.09 40.14 -2.60
C LEU A 765 0.65 41.39 -2.05
N PRO A 766 1.24 41.83 -0.98
CA PRO A 766 1.40 43.23 -0.78
C PRO A 766 1.87 43.82 -2.11
N ASP A 767 1.18 44.80 -2.58
CA ASP A 767 1.54 45.53 -3.82
C ASP A 767 2.97 46.10 -3.75
N ASP A 768 3.51 46.17 -2.55
CA ASP A 768 4.88 46.55 -2.20
C ASP A 768 5.93 45.47 -2.46
N VAL A 769 5.53 44.28 -2.84
CA VAL A 769 6.43 43.18 -3.22
C VAL A 769 6.56 43.02 -4.73
N HIS A 770 5.99 43.91 -5.50
CA HIS A 770 6.05 43.93 -6.94
C HIS A 770 7.29 44.60 -7.47
#